data_64a8c770badfdaa7a67a59c1a009719d
#
_entry.id   64a8c770badfdaa7a67a59c1a009719d
#
_cell.length_a   1.000
_cell.length_b   1.000
_cell.length_c   1.000
_cell.angle_alpha   90.00
_cell.angle_beta   90.00
_cell.angle_gamma   90.00
#
_symmetry.space_group_name_H-M   'P 1'
#
loop_
_entity.id
_entity.type
_entity.pdbx_description
1 polymer ?
#
loop_
_entity_poly.entity_id
_entity_poly.type
_entity_poly.pdbx_seq_one_letter_code
_entity_poly.pdbx_strand_id
1 'polypeptide(L)'
;MELQMKVAQAVRVLNHDTQSSNRVAANQWLVQFQQTDAAWEVATSILTSDLHPSFFSDFEVEFFAAQILKRKIQNEGYYLQFGAKDALLNALIVAAKRFSSGPPQLLTQICLALSALMLRAVEHGKPIEQLFYSLQNLQSQDDGNIAVLEMLTVLPEEVVDNQHGETKIHLANRSHYGQELLSHTPTVLEFLLQQSEKGFDGGTTLHERNRKILRCLLSWVRAGCFSEIPPASLPAHPLLNFVFNSLQVSSSFDLAVEVLVELVSRHEGLPQVLLCRVHFLKEALLVPALNNRDEKVIGGLACLLSEIGQAAPSLIIEGSAEALALAEALLSCVAFPSEDWEIADSTLQFWGSLASYILGIDDDSAQNRKLAEERFLPVYSTLLDALILRAQVDDSTFEDERGVGELPDSLVHFRLNLVELFVEICQLLRSAVFIQKILFGGWASVNVHIPWKEVEAKLFALNVVAEVVLHEAQTFDFSMVIELVNLSSTRTSDELKGFMCVVYRSLADVVGSYSKYISAFHVNARPLLLFLATGISEPLSLSACASALRKFCEDASAVMYEPSNLEILMWIGEGLEKRHLSLEDEEEIVSAISLILGSIPRKDLKSNMLARLLSSSFEAIRKLVDDDNNHYLRQNPSIYTPILNSAARGLYRIGTVFSHMSIYLPSGPAMDDPMLALLGVFWPMLEKLFTSEHMENGNLSLAACRALSQAIQSSGQHFVTLLPKVLDWLSTNYMSFQSHECFIRTAAVVMEEFGHKEEYGPLFVTTFERFTRAASVMALNSSYICDQEPDLVEAYTNFASMFVRSSSKEVLGASCSLLEISFQKAAICCTAMHRGAALAAMSYLSCFLDVVLGSLLDSISCMLEGSFSGMVIHVISHCGEGLVSNVVYALLGVSAMSRVHKCATILQQLAAICSLSERTSWKVILSWESLQGWLHSAVQALPVEYLKQGEAETLVPIWVEALGGAASDYVESKRCDGVQSDYGHMQGKGGRILKRVVREFADNHRNVPNLT
;
A
#
# COMPACT_ATOMS: atom_id res chain seq x y z
N MET A 1 55.29 3.72 13.03
CA MET A 1 55.26 2.93 14.27
C MET A 1 54.46 3.60 15.40
N GLU A 2 54.70 4.84 15.79
CA GLU A 2 53.95 5.51 16.88
C GLU A 2 52.43 5.63 16.60
N LEU A 3 52.05 6.06 15.39
CA LEU A 3 50.63 6.17 14.98
C LEU A 3 49.96 4.80 14.89
N GLN A 4 50.63 3.78 14.44
CA GLN A 4 50.12 2.40 14.41
C GLN A 4 49.78 1.92 15.83
N MET A 5 50.63 2.18 16.79
CA MET A 5 50.39 1.87 18.20
C MET A 5 49.22 2.63 18.79
N LYS A 6 49.08 3.93 18.43
CA LYS A 6 47.92 4.71 18.86
C LYS A 6 46.61 4.21 18.26
N VAL A 7 46.61 3.80 17.00
CA VAL A 7 45.43 3.16 16.36
C VAL A 7 45.09 1.87 17.08
N ALA A 8 46.06 1.00 17.32
CA ALA A 8 45.86 -0.27 18.02
C ALA A 8 45.29 -0.07 19.44
N GLN A 9 45.82 0.92 20.16
CA GLN A 9 45.33 1.25 21.50
C GLN A 9 43.89 1.82 21.45
N ALA A 10 43.57 2.70 20.49
CA ALA A 10 42.24 3.28 20.33
C ALA A 10 41.21 2.21 19.97
N VAL A 11 41.53 1.28 19.06
CA VAL A 11 40.66 0.14 18.70
C VAL A 11 40.39 -0.76 19.91
N ARG A 12 41.41 -1.04 20.71
CA ARG A 12 41.27 -1.82 21.94
C ARG A 12 40.36 -1.15 22.96
N VAL A 13 40.53 0.15 23.16
CA VAL A 13 39.68 0.94 24.07
C VAL A 13 38.25 0.94 23.57
N LEU A 14 38.04 1.12 22.28
CA LEU A 14 36.71 1.11 21.67
C LEU A 14 35.96 -0.21 21.93
N ASN A 15 36.65 -1.36 21.79
CA ASN A 15 36.02 -2.66 21.85
C ASN A 15 35.94 -3.26 23.26
N HIS A 16 36.90 -2.97 24.11
CA HIS A 16 37.06 -3.69 25.40
C HIS A 16 36.99 -2.82 26.66
N ASP A 17 37.02 -1.48 26.55
CA ASP A 17 36.92 -0.61 27.74
C ASP A 17 35.49 -0.62 28.31
N THR A 18 35.40 -0.78 29.60
CA THR A 18 34.11 -0.79 30.32
C THR A 18 33.50 0.60 30.49
N GLN A 19 34.31 1.66 30.41
CA GLN A 19 33.87 3.04 30.54
C GLN A 19 33.40 3.63 29.20
N SER A 20 32.13 4.01 29.14
CA SER A 20 31.52 4.58 27.93
C SER A 20 32.22 5.87 27.45
N SER A 21 32.69 6.71 28.38
CA SER A 21 33.43 7.96 28.06
C SER A 21 34.71 7.71 27.28
N ASN A 22 35.47 6.67 27.69
CA ASN A 22 36.71 6.29 27.01
C ASN A 22 36.44 5.75 25.61
N ARG A 23 35.40 4.94 25.47
CA ARG A 23 34.97 4.44 24.14
C ARG A 23 34.57 5.57 23.20
N VAL A 24 33.80 6.54 23.71
CA VAL A 24 33.42 7.71 22.92
C VAL A 24 34.64 8.54 22.49
N ALA A 25 35.57 8.78 23.40
CA ALA A 25 36.80 9.50 23.07
C ALA A 25 37.68 8.76 22.05
N ALA A 26 37.82 7.44 22.20
CA ALA A 26 38.53 6.58 21.25
C ALA A 26 37.87 6.61 19.86
N ASN A 27 36.56 6.50 19.81
CA ASN A 27 35.79 6.56 18.55
C ASN A 27 35.95 7.92 17.86
N GLN A 28 35.81 9.02 18.59
CA GLN A 28 36.03 10.37 18.06
C GLN A 28 37.44 10.56 17.50
N TRP A 29 38.47 10.07 18.21
CA TRP A 29 39.82 10.12 17.71
C TRP A 29 40.01 9.29 16.44
N LEU A 30 39.45 8.05 16.38
CA LEU A 30 39.53 7.18 15.20
C LEU A 30 38.82 7.80 14.00
N VAL A 31 37.66 8.42 14.20
CA VAL A 31 36.94 9.16 13.14
C VAL A 31 37.76 10.34 12.60
N GLN A 32 38.40 11.11 13.47
CA GLN A 32 39.30 12.19 13.04
C GLN A 32 40.54 11.65 12.32
N PHE A 33 41.12 10.58 12.83
CA PHE A 33 42.30 9.93 12.21
C PHE A 33 41.98 9.45 10.79
N GLN A 34 40.79 8.86 10.55
CA GLN A 34 40.36 8.40 9.23
C GLN A 34 40.33 9.51 8.17
N GLN A 35 40.15 10.75 8.58
CA GLN A 35 40.13 11.92 7.68
C GLN A 35 41.53 12.42 7.32
N THR A 36 42.58 11.96 8.00
CA THR A 36 43.96 12.41 7.76
C THR A 36 44.63 11.65 6.60
N ASP A 37 45.57 12.30 5.92
CA ASP A 37 46.38 11.64 4.87
C ASP A 37 47.27 10.51 5.45
N ALA A 38 47.70 10.63 6.70
CA ALA A 38 48.46 9.60 7.38
C ALA A 38 47.72 8.27 7.52
N ALA A 39 46.40 8.31 7.46
CA ALA A 39 45.57 7.09 7.55
C ALA A 39 45.82 6.13 6.38
N TRP A 40 46.17 6.61 5.19
CA TRP A 40 46.52 5.77 4.05
C TRP A 40 47.74 4.89 4.34
N GLU A 41 48.83 5.53 4.75
CA GLU A 41 50.09 4.85 5.03
C GLU A 41 50.00 3.94 6.26
N VAL A 42 49.36 4.42 7.32
CA VAL A 42 49.26 3.65 8.59
C VAL A 42 48.38 2.41 8.40
N ALA A 43 47.24 2.54 7.75
CA ALA A 43 46.33 1.39 7.52
C ALA A 43 46.97 0.38 6.56
N THR A 44 47.65 0.82 5.50
CA THR A 44 48.37 -0.05 4.56
C THR A 44 49.51 -0.79 5.28
N SER A 45 50.27 -0.08 6.12
CA SER A 45 51.35 -0.68 6.88
C SER A 45 50.90 -1.70 7.92
N ILE A 46 49.75 -1.49 8.59
CA ILE A 46 49.16 -2.48 9.50
C ILE A 46 48.81 -3.78 8.77
N LEU A 47 48.26 -3.68 7.55
CA LEU A 47 47.86 -4.86 6.78
C LEU A 47 49.05 -5.61 6.16
N THR A 48 50.15 -4.93 5.82
CA THR A 48 51.28 -5.51 5.08
C THR A 48 52.50 -5.85 5.92
N SER A 49 52.69 -5.25 7.09
CA SER A 49 53.87 -5.46 7.93
C SER A 49 53.69 -6.65 8.90
N ASP A 50 54.77 -7.43 9.05
CA ASP A 50 54.88 -8.49 10.08
C ASP A 50 55.16 -7.85 11.46
N LEU A 51 54.23 -7.06 11.97
CA LEU A 51 54.29 -6.57 13.34
C LEU A 51 54.14 -7.75 14.31
N HIS A 52 55.03 -7.80 15.33
CA HIS A 52 55.12 -8.89 16.27
C HIS A 52 53.75 -9.39 16.79
N PRO A 53 53.51 -10.72 16.83
CA PRO A 53 52.26 -11.35 17.25
C PRO A 53 51.80 -11.01 18.67
N SER A 54 52.65 -10.43 19.50
CA SER A 54 52.35 -10.07 20.89
C SER A 54 51.45 -8.84 21.06
N PHE A 55 51.22 -8.02 20.01
CA PHE A 55 50.44 -6.80 20.09
C PHE A 55 49.00 -6.95 19.53
N PHE A 56 48.70 -7.95 18.74
CA PHE A 56 47.45 -8.09 18.01
C PHE A 56 46.92 -9.53 18.20
N SER A 57 46.15 -9.79 19.25
CA SER A 57 45.66 -11.13 19.52
C SER A 57 44.43 -11.55 18.68
N ASP A 58 43.64 -10.62 18.20
CA ASP A 58 42.26 -10.91 17.67
C ASP A 58 41.94 -10.30 16.30
N PHE A 59 42.93 -9.87 15.51
CA PHE A 59 42.76 -9.27 14.18
C PHE A 59 41.84 -8.03 14.11
N GLU A 60 41.45 -7.46 15.24
CA GLU A 60 40.52 -6.27 15.30
C GLU A 60 41.17 -5.03 14.70
N VAL A 61 42.48 -4.87 14.89
CA VAL A 61 43.20 -3.71 14.38
C VAL A 61 43.37 -3.79 12.87
N GLU A 62 43.67 -5.00 12.35
CA GLU A 62 43.74 -5.27 10.91
C GLU A 62 42.37 -5.09 10.25
N PHE A 63 41.29 -5.55 10.89
CA PHE A 63 39.93 -5.37 10.43
C PHE A 63 39.60 -3.86 10.33
N PHE A 64 39.94 -3.10 11.36
CA PHE A 64 39.73 -1.66 11.36
C PHE A 64 40.56 -0.94 10.29
N ALA A 65 41.83 -1.37 10.08
CA ALA A 65 42.68 -0.86 9.01
C ALA A 65 42.07 -1.10 7.62
N ALA A 66 41.53 -2.30 7.38
CA ALA A 66 40.83 -2.64 6.13
C ALA A 66 39.58 -1.78 5.92
N GLN A 67 38.80 -1.54 6.96
CA GLN A 67 37.66 -0.64 6.91
C GLN A 67 38.05 0.82 6.59
N ILE A 68 39.12 1.33 7.19
CA ILE A 68 39.64 2.66 6.88
C ILE A 68 40.00 2.75 5.40
N LEU A 69 40.77 1.80 4.89
CA LEU A 69 41.17 1.80 3.48
C LEU A 69 39.94 1.75 2.56
N LYS A 70 38.97 0.88 2.84
CA LYS A 70 37.73 0.82 2.07
C LYS A 70 37.06 2.18 2.01
N ARG A 71 36.81 2.82 3.16
CA ARG A 71 36.13 4.15 3.23
C ARG A 71 36.91 5.26 2.54
N LYS A 72 38.23 5.30 2.76
CA LYS A 72 39.08 6.29 2.09
C LYS A 72 39.10 6.09 0.58
N ILE A 73 39.18 4.87 0.09
CA ILE A 73 39.10 4.55 -1.34
C ILE A 73 37.73 4.99 -1.89
N GLN A 74 36.65 4.72 -1.16
CA GLN A 74 35.31 5.12 -1.58
C GLN A 74 35.14 6.64 -1.69
N ASN A 75 35.72 7.39 -0.77
CA ASN A 75 35.56 8.84 -0.69
C ASN A 75 36.60 9.62 -1.48
N GLU A 76 37.87 9.19 -1.45
CA GLU A 76 39.01 9.94 -1.92
C GLU A 76 39.81 9.22 -3.05
N GLY A 77 39.42 7.98 -3.42
CA GLY A 77 40.15 7.17 -4.39
C GLY A 77 40.34 7.79 -5.78
N TYR A 78 39.45 8.68 -6.20
CA TYR A 78 39.58 9.41 -7.48
C TYR A 78 40.73 10.40 -7.48
N TYR A 79 41.15 10.91 -6.33
CA TYR A 79 42.19 11.90 -6.21
C TYR A 79 43.62 11.28 -6.10
N LEU A 80 43.71 9.97 -5.94
CA LEU A 80 44.99 9.27 -5.88
C LEU A 80 45.73 9.31 -7.21
N GLN A 81 47.02 9.60 -7.18
CA GLN A 81 47.88 9.52 -8.37
C GLN A 81 48.02 8.05 -8.83
N PHE A 82 48.30 7.86 -10.12
CA PHE A 82 48.44 6.55 -10.74
C PHE A 82 49.39 5.61 -9.98
N GLY A 83 50.61 6.06 -9.70
CA GLY A 83 51.59 5.25 -8.95
C GLY A 83 51.16 4.87 -7.53
N ALA A 84 50.37 5.71 -6.87
CA ALA A 84 49.82 5.42 -5.54
C ALA A 84 48.69 4.36 -5.61
N LYS A 85 47.88 4.41 -6.67
CA LYS A 85 46.87 3.38 -6.93
C LYS A 85 47.49 1.98 -7.13
N ASP A 86 48.54 1.88 -7.97
CA ASP A 86 49.24 0.61 -8.20
C ASP A 86 49.94 0.07 -6.95
N ALA A 87 50.56 0.99 -6.17
CA ALA A 87 51.18 0.58 -4.89
C ALA A 87 50.12 0.08 -3.88
N LEU A 88 48.94 0.72 -3.83
CA LEU A 88 47.84 0.31 -2.95
C LEU A 88 47.21 -1.00 -3.44
N LEU A 89 47.07 -1.18 -4.76
CA LEU A 89 46.59 -2.45 -5.35
C LEU A 89 47.49 -3.60 -4.95
N ASN A 90 48.81 -3.45 -5.13
CA ASN A 90 49.76 -4.48 -4.75
C ASN A 90 49.74 -4.78 -3.23
N ALA A 91 49.65 -3.75 -2.40
CA ALA A 91 49.54 -3.88 -0.96
C ALA A 91 48.29 -4.63 -0.52
N LEU A 92 47.12 -4.34 -1.12
CA LEU A 92 45.87 -5.04 -0.84
C LEU A 92 45.91 -6.52 -1.30
N ILE A 93 46.55 -6.82 -2.44
CA ILE A 93 46.75 -8.19 -2.92
C ILE A 93 47.64 -8.97 -1.95
N VAL A 94 48.72 -8.38 -1.48
CA VAL A 94 49.60 -9.00 -0.47
C VAL A 94 48.86 -9.24 0.84
N ALA A 95 48.03 -8.27 1.27
CA ALA A 95 47.19 -8.41 2.44
C ALA A 95 46.14 -9.53 2.28
N ALA A 96 45.48 -9.61 1.13
CA ALA A 96 44.49 -10.67 0.84
C ALA A 96 45.11 -12.07 0.89
N LYS A 97 46.34 -12.21 0.37
CA LYS A 97 47.10 -13.46 0.46
C LYS A 97 47.48 -13.80 1.91
N ARG A 98 47.99 -12.83 2.66
CA ARG A 98 48.43 -13.03 4.06
C ARG A 98 47.26 -13.48 4.95
N PHE A 99 46.08 -12.88 4.76
CA PHE A 99 44.92 -13.19 5.58
C PHE A 99 43.96 -14.21 4.95
N SER A 100 44.40 -14.95 3.93
CA SER A 100 43.58 -15.98 3.26
C SER A 100 43.14 -17.12 4.22
N SER A 101 43.96 -17.46 5.19
CA SER A 101 43.65 -18.41 6.28
C SER A 101 43.23 -17.75 7.59
N GLY A 102 43.04 -16.42 7.59
CA GLY A 102 42.58 -15.60 8.73
C GLY A 102 41.08 -15.57 8.90
N PRO A 103 40.59 -14.69 9.77
CA PRO A 103 39.17 -14.50 9.95
C PRO A 103 38.45 -14.10 8.63
N PRO A 104 37.37 -14.79 8.26
CA PRO A 104 36.67 -14.49 6.99
C PRO A 104 36.25 -13.04 6.81
N GLN A 105 35.80 -12.40 7.89
CA GLN A 105 35.35 -11.01 7.89
C GLN A 105 36.49 -10.04 7.50
N LEU A 106 37.71 -10.28 7.94
CA LEU A 106 38.87 -9.47 7.59
C LEU A 106 39.19 -9.58 6.09
N LEU A 107 39.22 -10.81 5.57
CA LEU A 107 39.46 -11.07 4.16
C LEU A 107 38.40 -10.39 3.29
N THR A 108 37.12 -10.49 3.69
CA THR A 108 36.01 -9.80 3.00
C THR A 108 36.21 -8.27 2.97
N GLN A 109 36.63 -7.63 4.07
CA GLN A 109 36.90 -6.18 4.09
C GLN A 109 38.06 -5.78 3.17
N ILE A 110 39.10 -6.62 3.12
CA ILE A 110 40.23 -6.39 2.20
C ILE A 110 39.76 -6.51 0.75
N CYS A 111 38.96 -7.51 0.41
CA CYS A 111 38.41 -7.70 -0.93
C CYS A 111 37.46 -6.58 -1.33
N LEU A 112 36.64 -6.06 -0.40
CA LEU A 112 35.79 -4.88 -0.62
C LEU A 112 36.62 -3.63 -0.90
N ALA A 113 37.72 -3.43 -0.17
CA ALA A 113 38.64 -2.31 -0.43
C ALA A 113 39.30 -2.44 -1.82
N LEU A 114 39.66 -3.67 -2.21
CA LEU A 114 40.24 -3.97 -3.51
C LEU A 114 39.25 -3.70 -4.65
N SER A 115 38.01 -4.17 -4.53
CA SER A 115 36.93 -3.90 -5.48
C SER A 115 36.66 -2.40 -5.63
N ALA A 116 36.56 -1.70 -4.50
CA ALA A 116 36.36 -0.25 -4.50
C ALA A 116 37.49 0.51 -5.20
N LEU A 117 38.73 0.06 -5.05
CA LEU A 117 39.90 0.64 -5.72
C LEU A 117 39.83 0.42 -7.24
N MET A 118 39.51 -0.79 -7.69
CA MET A 118 39.42 -1.13 -9.10
C MET A 118 38.31 -0.35 -9.81
N LEU A 119 37.15 -0.24 -9.20
CA LEU A 119 36.03 0.50 -9.78
C LEU A 119 36.27 2.04 -9.86
N ARG A 120 37.30 2.55 -9.17
CA ARG A 120 37.71 3.97 -9.21
C ARG A 120 38.96 4.22 -10.00
N ALA A 121 39.58 3.18 -10.55
CA ALA A 121 40.73 3.29 -11.43
C ALA A 121 40.30 3.62 -12.88
N VAL A 122 39.64 4.76 -13.07
CA VAL A 122 39.07 5.22 -14.36
C VAL A 122 40.09 5.35 -15.49
N GLU A 123 41.37 5.42 -15.17
CA GLU A 123 42.49 5.59 -16.13
C GLU A 123 42.79 4.32 -16.92
N HIS A 124 42.36 3.16 -16.41
CA HIS A 124 42.47 1.86 -17.10
C HIS A 124 41.16 1.60 -17.85
N GLY A 125 41.19 1.51 -19.16
CA GLY A 125 40.02 1.24 -19.97
C GLY A 125 39.32 -0.11 -19.61
N LYS A 126 40.01 -0.98 -18.86
CA LYS A 126 39.53 -2.28 -18.43
C LYS A 126 40.06 -2.67 -17.04
N PRO A 127 39.53 -2.07 -15.99
CA PRO A 127 40.01 -2.30 -14.62
C PRO A 127 39.78 -3.74 -14.13
N ILE A 128 38.69 -4.37 -14.55
CA ILE A 128 38.37 -5.75 -14.15
C ILE A 128 39.34 -6.75 -14.79
N GLU A 129 39.72 -6.56 -16.07
CA GLU A 129 40.74 -7.37 -16.73
C GLU A 129 42.10 -7.31 -16.02
N GLN A 130 42.49 -6.10 -15.58
CA GLN A 130 43.72 -5.93 -14.78
C GLN A 130 43.65 -6.65 -13.44
N LEU A 131 42.51 -6.62 -12.76
CA LEU A 131 42.31 -7.35 -11.53
C LEU A 131 42.44 -8.87 -11.76
N PHE A 132 41.78 -9.40 -12.80
CA PHE A 132 41.89 -10.82 -13.15
C PHE A 132 43.32 -11.25 -13.45
N TYR A 133 44.08 -10.40 -14.15
CA TYR A 133 45.52 -10.68 -14.38
C TYR A 133 46.32 -10.74 -13.06
N SER A 134 46.05 -9.84 -12.14
CA SER A 134 46.70 -9.83 -10.83
C SER A 134 46.29 -11.04 -9.96
N LEU A 135 45.04 -11.48 -10.07
CA LEU A 135 44.54 -12.67 -9.38
C LEU A 135 45.15 -13.99 -9.94
N GLN A 136 45.47 -14.04 -11.24
CA GLN A 136 46.13 -15.23 -11.81
C GLN A 136 47.48 -15.49 -11.13
N ASN A 137 48.21 -14.47 -10.74
CA ASN A 137 49.46 -14.62 -9.99
C ASN A 137 49.25 -15.20 -8.59
N LEU A 138 48.08 -15.00 -7.99
CA LEU A 138 47.71 -15.63 -6.70
C LEU A 138 47.28 -17.09 -6.85
N GLN A 139 46.65 -17.47 -7.96
CA GLN A 139 46.16 -18.83 -8.22
C GLN A 139 47.30 -19.86 -8.29
N SER A 140 48.50 -19.44 -8.62
CA SER A 140 49.68 -20.34 -8.71
C SER A 140 50.13 -20.88 -7.34
N GLN A 141 49.52 -20.44 -6.25
CA GLN A 141 49.86 -20.83 -4.88
C GLN A 141 48.63 -21.37 -4.16
N ASP A 142 48.76 -22.52 -3.44
CA ASP A 142 47.61 -23.19 -2.81
C ASP A 142 46.84 -22.31 -1.81
N ASP A 143 47.53 -21.47 -1.04
CA ASP A 143 46.88 -20.53 -0.10
C ASP A 143 46.20 -19.32 -0.76
N GLY A 144 46.55 -19.00 -2.00
CA GLY A 144 45.97 -17.85 -2.75
C GLY A 144 44.56 -18.09 -3.27
N ASN A 145 44.14 -19.34 -3.45
CA ASN A 145 42.85 -19.69 -4.01
C ASN A 145 41.68 -19.26 -3.15
N ILE A 146 41.82 -19.23 -1.83
CA ILE A 146 40.78 -18.76 -0.91
C ILE A 146 40.57 -17.26 -1.07
N ALA A 147 41.63 -16.47 -1.18
CA ALA A 147 41.56 -15.06 -1.43
C ALA A 147 40.93 -14.71 -2.80
N VAL A 148 41.25 -15.54 -3.81
CA VAL A 148 40.61 -15.38 -5.16
C VAL A 148 39.12 -15.70 -5.09
N LEU A 149 38.71 -16.75 -4.41
CA LEU A 149 37.29 -17.08 -4.23
C LEU A 149 36.51 -15.92 -3.53
N GLU A 150 37.08 -15.39 -2.46
CA GLU A 150 36.46 -14.30 -1.73
C GLU A 150 36.37 -13.02 -2.60
N MET A 151 37.45 -12.71 -3.34
CA MET A 151 37.46 -11.56 -4.25
C MET A 151 36.42 -11.71 -5.35
N LEU A 152 36.32 -12.89 -5.97
CA LEU A 152 35.31 -13.16 -6.99
C LEU A 152 33.88 -13.18 -6.43
N THR A 153 33.70 -13.44 -5.15
CA THR A 153 32.40 -13.36 -4.49
C THR A 153 31.94 -11.91 -4.32
N VAL A 154 32.86 -11.06 -3.87
CA VAL A 154 32.55 -9.66 -3.53
C VAL A 154 32.44 -8.77 -4.78
N LEU A 155 33.20 -9.02 -5.83
CA LEU A 155 33.29 -8.15 -7.01
C LEU A 155 31.95 -7.94 -7.72
N PRO A 156 31.13 -8.96 -8.00
CA PRO A 156 29.83 -8.77 -8.64
C PRO A 156 28.86 -7.94 -7.77
N GLU A 157 28.88 -8.14 -6.47
CA GLU A 157 28.03 -7.39 -5.53
C GLU A 157 28.35 -5.89 -5.59
N GLU A 158 29.61 -5.51 -5.56
CA GLU A 158 30.05 -4.11 -5.63
C GLU A 158 29.76 -3.45 -7.01
N VAL A 159 29.75 -4.22 -8.10
CA VAL A 159 29.44 -3.73 -9.44
C VAL A 159 27.93 -3.50 -9.60
N VAL A 160 27.11 -4.38 -9.05
CA VAL A 160 25.64 -4.41 -9.27
C VAL A 160 24.86 -3.67 -8.19
N ASP A 161 25.41 -3.55 -6.96
CA ASP A 161 24.67 -3.03 -5.81
C ASP A 161 24.27 -1.55 -5.97
N ASN A 162 22.94 -1.33 -5.99
CA ASN A 162 22.32 0.00 -6.09
C ASN A 162 21.94 0.61 -4.72
N GLN A 163 22.14 -0.11 -3.60
CA GLN A 163 21.54 0.27 -2.31
C GLN A 163 22.32 1.34 -1.54
N HIS A 164 23.57 1.60 -1.89
CA HIS A 164 24.34 2.62 -1.24
C HIS A 164 24.48 3.88 -2.11
N GLY A 165 23.46 4.75 -2.03
CA GLY A 165 23.35 6.02 -2.77
C GLY A 165 24.51 7.04 -2.59
N GLU A 166 25.59 6.67 -1.90
CA GLU A 166 26.75 7.53 -1.65
C GLU A 166 27.93 7.29 -2.62
N THR A 167 27.88 6.28 -3.47
CA THR A 167 28.97 6.03 -4.41
C THR A 167 28.78 6.80 -5.71
N LYS A 168 29.57 7.83 -5.90
CA LYS A 168 29.65 8.68 -7.12
C LYS A 168 30.17 7.95 -8.37
N ILE A 169 29.83 6.67 -8.57
CA ILE A 169 30.10 5.97 -9.83
C ILE A 169 28.99 6.34 -10.79
N HIS A 170 29.31 7.04 -11.86
CA HIS A 170 28.33 7.38 -12.90
C HIS A 170 27.65 6.13 -13.47
N LEU A 171 26.35 6.17 -13.68
CA LEU A 171 25.55 5.09 -14.26
C LEU A 171 26.14 4.50 -15.54
N ALA A 172 26.74 5.32 -16.38
CA ALA A 172 27.44 4.91 -17.59
C ALA A 172 28.66 3.99 -17.32
N ASN A 173 29.42 4.27 -16.27
CA ASN A 173 30.58 3.46 -15.90
C ASN A 173 30.16 2.12 -15.30
N ARG A 174 29.05 2.07 -14.56
CA ARG A 174 28.52 0.82 -14.01
C ARG A 174 28.09 -0.14 -15.12
N SER A 175 27.40 0.34 -16.15
CA SER A 175 27.03 -0.47 -17.30
C SER A 175 28.25 -1.05 -18.01
N HIS A 176 29.31 -0.23 -18.16
CA HIS A 176 30.58 -0.67 -18.74
C HIS A 176 31.25 -1.76 -17.88
N TYR A 177 31.34 -1.55 -16.56
CA TYR A 177 31.91 -2.55 -15.65
C TYR A 177 31.10 -3.82 -15.61
N GLY A 178 29.76 -3.74 -15.67
CA GLY A 178 28.88 -4.89 -15.77
C GLY A 178 29.17 -5.73 -17.03
N GLN A 179 29.32 -5.11 -18.18
CA GLN A 179 29.66 -5.79 -19.44
C GLN A 179 31.06 -6.40 -19.40
N GLU A 180 32.04 -5.67 -18.87
CA GLU A 180 33.39 -6.19 -18.67
C GLU A 180 33.39 -7.41 -17.73
N LEU A 181 32.65 -7.34 -16.62
CA LEU A 181 32.49 -8.44 -15.69
C LEU A 181 31.92 -9.70 -16.39
N LEU A 182 30.86 -9.53 -17.16
CA LEU A 182 30.22 -10.61 -17.92
C LEU A 182 31.19 -11.29 -18.90
N SER A 183 32.11 -10.55 -19.51
CA SER A 183 33.13 -11.10 -20.42
C SER A 183 34.08 -12.11 -19.77
N HIS A 184 34.24 -12.04 -18.44
CA HIS A 184 35.10 -12.95 -17.67
C HIS A 184 34.35 -14.17 -17.12
N THR A 185 33.04 -14.31 -17.37
CA THR A 185 32.24 -15.45 -16.90
C THR A 185 32.87 -16.81 -17.20
N PRO A 186 33.33 -17.11 -18.45
CA PRO A 186 33.95 -18.42 -18.74
C PRO A 186 35.16 -18.74 -17.86
N THR A 187 36.01 -17.74 -17.62
CA THR A 187 37.22 -17.91 -16.79
C THR A 187 36.89 -18.21 -15.34
N VAL A 188 35.84 -17.51 -14.82
CA VAL A 188 35.39 -17.73 -13.44
C VAL A 188 34.75 -19.10 -13.27
N LEU A 189 33.90 -19.51 -14.22
CA LEU A 189 33.26 -20.83 -14.16
C LEU A 189 34.29 -21.96 -14.25
N GLU A 190 35.30 -21.81 -15.10
CA GLU A 190 36.41 -22.78 -15.18
C GLU A 190 37.20 -22.85 -13.86
N PHE A 191 37.50 -21.68 -13.28
CA PHE A 191 38.17 -21.64 -11.97
C PHE A 191 37.34 -22.31 -10.88
N LEU A 192 36.03 -22.02 -10.80
CA LEU A 192 35.12 -22.65 -9.82
C LEU A 192 35.07 -24.17 -10.02
N LEU A 193 35.06 -24.65 -11.27
CA LEU A 193 35.05 -26.06 -11.57
C LEU A 193 36.37 -26.73 -11.10
N GLN A 194 37.50 -26.10 -11.43
CA GLN A 194 38.81 -26.59 -10.95
C GLN A 194 38.90 -26.66 -9.43
N GLN A 195 38.32 -25.67 -8.73
CA GLN A 195 38.26 -25.67 -7.26
C GLN A 195 37.36 -26.77 -6.71
N SER A 196 36.25 -27.08 -7.40
CA SER A 196 35.32 -28.15 -7.01
C SER A 196 35.89 -29.55 -7.17
N GLU A 197 36.82 -29.76 -8.11
CA GLU A 197 37.46 -31.04 -8.44
C GLU A 197 38.69 -31.36 -7.55
N LYS A 198 39.28 -30.37 -6.89
CA LYS A 198 40.41 -30.56 -5.99
C LYS A 198 39.97 -31.31 -4.74
N GLY A 199 40.26 -32.61 -4.68
CA GLY A 199 40.12 -33.43 -3.49
C GLY A 199 41.12 -33.05 -2.38
N PHE A 200 40.67 -33.08 -1.14
CA PHE A 200 41.48 -32.81 0.04
C PHE A 200 41.30 -33.91 1.09
N ASP A 201 42.37 -34.24 1.79
CA ASP A 201 42.44 -35.30 2.81
C ASP A 201 41.92 -34.88 4.20
N GLY A 202 40.99 -33.95 4.31
CA GLY A 202 40.45 -33.53 5.60
C GLY A 202 39.00 -32.98 5.49
N GLY A 203 38.03 -33.73 6.01
CA GLY A 203 36.59 -33.50 5.82
C GLY A 203 36.07 -32.11 6.13
N THR A 204 36.54 -31.42 7.15
CA THR A 204 36.05 -30.07 7.54
C THR A 204 36.46 -28.94 6.59
N THR A 205 37.69 -29.01 6.05
CA THR A 205 38.20 -28.02 5.10
C THR A 205 37.55 -28.12 3.73
N LEU A 206 37.13 -29.32 3.31
CA LEU A 206 36.40 -29.53 2.06
C LEU A 206 35.03 -28.90 2.09
N HIS A 207 34.27 -29.06 3.17
CA HIS A 207 32.96 -28.48 3.33
C HIS A 207 32.99 -26.95 3.31
N GLU A 208 33.96 -26.35 3.97
CA GLU A 208 34.14 -24.90 3.97
C GLU A 208 34.48 -24.35 2.58
N ARG A 209 35.34 -25.02 1.83
CA ARG A 209 35.66 -24.67 0.44
C ARG A 209 34.41 -24.76 -0.44
N ASN A 210 33.67 -25.86 -0.36
CA ASN A 210 32.44 -26.03 -1.15
C ASN A 210 31.41 -24.91 -0.87
N ARG A 211 31.26 -24.48 0.38
CA ARG A 211 30.43 -23.31 0.75
C ARG A 211 30.95 -22.03 0.10
N LYS A 212 32.25 -21.78 0.07
CA LYS A 212 32.81 -20.59 -0.60
C LYS A 212 32.61 -20.63 -2.11
N ILE A 213 32.74 -21.80 -2.74
CA ILE A 213 32.44 -21.99 -4.15
C ILE A 213 30.96 -21.65 -4.44
N LEU A 214 30.05 -22.18 -3.64
CA LEU A 214 28.62 -21.91 -3.80
C LEU A 214 28.27 -20.42 -3.58
N ARG A 215 28.89 -19.77 -2.60
CA ARG A 215 28.69 -18.31 -2.39
C ARG A 215 29.21 -17.49 -3.57
N CYS A 216 30.36 -17.83 -4.11
CA CYS A 216 30.90 -17.20 -5.28
C CYS A 216 29.96 -17.39 -6.48
N LEU A 217 29.52 -18.61 -6.71
CA LEU A 217 28.56 -18.93 -7.79
C LEU A 217 27.27 -18.16 -7.64
N LEU A 218 26.72 -18.07 -6.43
CA LEU A 218 25.52 -17.31 -6.13
C LEU A 218 25.66 -15.81 -6.48
N SER A 219 26.76 -15.21 -6.08
CA SER A 219 27.07 -13.81 -6.40
C SER A 219 27.11 -13.55 -7.92
N TRP A 220 27.73 -14.45 -8.68
CA TRP A 220 27.80 -14.35 -10.12
C TRP A 220 26.46 -14.61 -10.82
N VAL A 221 25.65 -15.53 -10.31
CA VAL A 221 24.27 -15.74 -10.79
C VAL A 221 23.44 -14.48 -10.57
N ARG A 222 23.51 -13.87 -9.40
CA ARG A 222 22.80 -12.61 -9.10
C ARG A 222 23.20 -11.45 -10.01
N ALA A 223 24.44 -11.39 -10.40
CA ALA A 223 24.94 -10.44 -11.37
C ALA A 223 24.49 -10.71 -12.82
N GLY A 224 23.80 -11.82 -13.08
CA GLY A 224 23.29 -12.18 -14.40
C GLY A 224 24.31 -12.82 -15.33
N CYS A 225 25.45 -13.29 -14.79
CA CYS A 225 26.56 -13.82 -15.60
C CYS A 225 26.23 -15.12 -16.33
N PHE A 226 25.17 -15.83 -15.93
CA PHE A 226 24.73 -17.06 -16.60
C PHE A 226 23.92 -16.81 -17.88
N SER A 227 23.49 -15.59 -18.16
CA SER A 227 22.81 -15.24 -19.40
C SER A 227 23.69 -15.47 -20.65
N GLU A 228 25.00 -15.45 -20.47
CA GLU A 228 25.97 -15.71 -21.55
C GLU A 228 26.13 -17.20 -21.89
N ILE A 229 25.60 -18.12 -21.05
CA ILE A 229 25.67 -19.56 -21.30
C ILE A 229 24.50 -19.97 -22.19
N PRO A 230 24.74 -20.61 -23.36
CA PRO A 230 23.64 -21.08 -24.19
C PRO A 230 22.73 -22.06 -23.42
N PRO A 231 21.40 -21.93 -23.49
CA PRO A 231 20.47 -22.82 -22.79
C PRO A 231 20.70 -24.31 -23.04
N ALA A 232 21.13 -24.66 -24.25
CA ALA A 232 21.41 -26.05 -24.63
C ALA A 232 22.62 -26.68 -23.89
N SER A 233 23.58 -25.89 -23.45
CA SER A 233 24.77 -26.37 -22.77
C SER A 233 24.62 -26.43 -21.24
N LEU A 234 23.64 -25.74 -20.68
CA LEU A 234 23.42 -25.64 -19.24
C LEU A 234 23.08 -26.99 -18.58
N PRO A 235 22.25 -27.88 -19.15
CA PRO A 235 21.91 -29.18 -18.54
C PRO A 235 23.11 -30.08 -18.29
N ALA A 236 24.14 -30.00 -19.11
CA ALA A 236 25.35 -30.80 -19.05
C ALA A 236 26.49 -30.11 -18.30
N HIS A 237 26.27 -28.91 -17.78
CA HIS A 237 27.34 -28.14 -17.14
C HIS A 237 27.78 -28.79 -15.81
N PRO A 238 29.09 -29.10 -15.62
CA PRO A 238 29.56 -29.79 -14.45
C PRO A 238 29.29 -29.07 -13.12
N LEU A 239 29.28 -27.71 -13.14
CA LEU A 239 28.94 -26.90 -11.94
C LEU A 239 27.50 -27.10 -11.50
N LEU A 240 26.56 -27.30 -12.41
CA LEU A 240 25.19 -27.62 -12.05
C LEU A 240 25.11 -28.95 -11.30
N ASN A 241 25.85 -29.96 -11.76
CA ASN A 241 25.98 -31.23 -11.03
C ASN A 241 26.64 -31.07 -9.67
N PHE A 242 27.64 -30.21 -9.54
CA PHE A 242 28.25 -29.85 -8.28
C PHE A 242 27.22 -29.22 -7.30
N VAL A 243 26.39 -28.31 -7.75
CA VAL A 243 25.31 -27.71 -6.93
C VAL A 243 24.33 -28.78 -6.48
N PHE A 244 23.89 -29.67 -7.39
CA PHE A 244 23.01 -30.80 -7.03
C PHE A 244 23.61 -31.73 -6.00
N ASN A 245 24.89 -32.10 -6.13
CA ASN A 245 25.59 -32.93 -5.16
C ASN A 245 25.71 -32.23 -3.80
N SER A 246 25.81 -30.89 -3.80
CA SER A 246 25.88 -30.09 -2.58
C SER A 246 24.56 -30.07 -1.81
N LEU A 247 23.40 -30.36 -2.44
CA LEU A 247 22.14 -30.57 -1.75
C LEU A 247 22.12 -31.75 -0.78
N GLN A 248 22.99 -32.75 -1.00
CA GLN A 248 23.07 -33.91 -0.12
C GLN A 248 23.93 -33.67 1.14
N VAL A 249 24.60 -32.53 1.21
CA VAL A 249 25.51 -32.15 2.29
C VAL A 249 24.85 -31.08 3.16
N SER A 250 24.54 -31.43 4.40
CA SER A 250 23.81 -30.52 5.33
C SER A 250 24.45 -29.14 5.47
N SER A 251 25.80 -29.07 5.48
CA SER A 251 26.51 -27.78 5.63
C SER A 251 26.43 -26.86 4.42
N SER A 252 26.12 -27.36 3.22
CA SER A 252 26.04 -26.62 1.96
C SER A 252 24.63 -26.58 1.36
N PHE A 253 23.67 -27.24 1.98
CA PHE A 253 22.31 -27.39 1.49
C PHE A 253 21.65 -26.04 1.21
N ASP A 254 21.69 -25.12 2.18
CA ASP A 254 21.03 -23.80 2.05
C ASP A 254 21.55 -23.00 0.86
N LEU A 255 22.89 -22.94 0.73
CA LEU A 255 23.51 -22.22 -0.38
C LEU A 255 23.24 -22.89 -1.73
N ALA A 256 23.17 -24.21 -1.76
CA ALA A 256 22.84 -24.94 -3.00
C ALA A 256 21.39 -24.66 -3.43
N VAL A 257 20.44 -24.65 -2.47
CA VAL A 257 19.05 -24.26 -2.73
C VAL A 257 18.99 -22.83 -3.27
N GLU A 258 19.66 -21.89 -2.60
CA GLU A 258 19.66 -20.47 -2.99
C GLU A 258 20.25 -20.26 -4.40
N VAL A 259 21.33 -20.95 -4.75
CA VAL A 259 21.89 -20.92 -6.11
C VAL A 259 20.88 -21.42 -7.14
N LEU A 260 20.19 -22.53 -6.87
CA LEU A 260 19.22 -23.09 -7.79
C LEU A 260 17.98 -22.20 -7.95
N VAL A 261 17.48 -21.62 -6.86
CA VAL A 261 16.35 -20.67 -6.89
C VAL A 261 16.69 -19.44 -7.73
N GLU A 262 17.86 -18.85 -7.51
CA GLU A 262 18.33 -17.71 -8.31
C GLU A 262 18.53 -18.06 -9.80
N LEU A 263 19.03 -19.24 -10.09
CA LEU A 263 19.17 -19.73 -11.46
C LEU A 263 17.81 -19.92 -12.15
N VAL A 264 16.84 -20.50 -11.44
CA VAL A 264 15.48 -20.70 -11.97
C VAL A 264 14.83 -19.37 -12.35
N SER A 265 14.98 -18.36 -11.52
CA SER A 265 14.35 -17.05 -11.75
C SER A 265 15.01 -16.27 -12.90
N ARG A 266 16.25 -16.59 -13.28
CA ARG A 266 17.06 -15.82 -14.23
C ARG A 266 17.35 -16.52 -15.54
N HIS A 267 17.08 -17.79 -15.67
CA HIS A 267 17.46 -18.58 -16.83
C HIS A 267 16.28 -19.41 -17.37
N GLU A 268 15.76 -19.04 -18.55
CA GLU A 268 14.53 -19.59 -19.12
C GLU A 268 14.56 -21.11 -19.37
N GLY A 269 15.71 -21.68 -19.70
CA GLY A 269 15.85 -23.13 -19.96
C GLY A 269 15.98 -23.99 -18.72
N LEU A 270 16.25 -23.41 -17.57
CA LEU A 270 16.59 -24.18 -16.37
C LEU A 270 15.39 -24.85 -15.70
N PRO A 271 14.19 -24.28 -15.64
CA PRO A 271 13.01 -24.93 -15.06
C PRO A 271 12.75 -26.31 -15.66
N GLN A 272 12.87 -26.47 -16.98
CA GLN A 272 12.71 -27.76 -17.65
C GLN A 272 13.78 -28.77 -17.24
N VAL A 273 15.03 -28.34 -17.12
CA VAL A 273 16.14 -29.18 -16.68
C VAL A 273 15.93 -29.68 -15.25
N LEU A 274 15.51 -28.78 -14.35
CA LEU A 274 15.26 -29.11 -12.95
C LEU A 274 14.00 -29.96 -12.79
N LEU A 275 12.99 -29.76 -13.61
CA LEU A 275 11.78 -30.59 -13.64
C LEU A 275 12.14 -32.06 -13.90
N CYS A 276 13.05 -32.34 -14.82
CA CYS A 276 13.54 -33.70 -15.07
C CYS A 276 14.22 -34.34 -13.84
N ARG A 277 14.67 -33.56 -12.85
CA ARG A 277 15.31 -34.04 -11.64
C ARG A 277 14.39 -34.07 -10.41
N VAL A 278 13.12 -33.74 -10.57
CA VAL A 278 12.15 -33.68 -9.47
C VAL A 278 11.99 -35.01 -8.75
N HIS A 279 12.02 -36.13 -9.46
CA HIS A 279 11.97 -37.45 -8.82
C HIS A 279 13.13 -37.69 -7.87
N PHE A 280 14.35 -37.25 -8.23
CA PHE A 280 15.49 -37.30 -7.35
C PHE A 280 15.30 -36.40 -6.13
N LEU A 281 14.89 -35.15 -6.32
CA LEU A 281 14.62 -34.21 -5.22
C LEU A 281 13.58 -34.75 -4.24
N LYS A 282 12.52 -35.36 -4.78
CA LYS A 282 11.45 -35.98 -3.99
C LYS A 282 11.93 -37.21 -3.23
N GLU A 283 12.44 -38.22 -3.93
CA GLU A 283 12.74 -39.54 -3.35
C GLU A 283 14.02 -39.56 -2.52
N ALA A 284 15.09 -38.89 -2.96
CA ALA A 284 16.37 -38.90 -2.29
C ALA A 284 16.51 -37.88 -1.15
N LEU A 285 15.75 -36.75 -1.22
CA LEU A 285 15.91 -35.67 -0.26
C LEU A 285 14.63 -35.39 0.53
N LEU A 286 13.46 -35.19 -0.14
CA LEU A 286 12.25 -34.78 0.54
C LEU A 286 11.63 -35.90 1.39
N VAL A 287 11.49 -37.10 0.86
CA VAL A 287 10.87 -38.23 1.59
C VAL A 287 11.67 -38.57 2.86
N PRO A 288 13.01 -38.67 2.83
CA PRO A 288 13.79 -38.85 4.05
C PRO A 288 13.65 -37.70 5.04
N ALA A 289 13.60 -36.44 4.55
CA ALA A 289 13.43 -35.24 5.38
C ALA A 289 12.07 -35.23 6.08
N LEU A 290 11.00 -35.59 5.37
CA LEU A 290 9.65 -35.73 5.95
C LEU A 290 9.61 -36.78 7.04
N ASN A 291 10.27 -37.94 6.83
CA ASN A 291 10.35 -39.03 7.82
C ASN A 291 11.14 -38.63 9.06
N ASN A 292 12.21 -37.91 8.88
CA ASN A 292 13.10 -37.42 9.95
C ASN A 292 12.63 -36.09 10.59
N ARG A 293 11.59 -35.48 10.07
CA ARG A 293 11.10 -34.16 10.47
C ARG A 293 12.18 -33.06 10.40
N ASP A 294 12.97 -33.07 9.33
CA ASP A 294 13.99 -32.06 9.09
C ASP A 294 13.36 -30.85 8.40
N GLU A 295 12.79 -29.94 9.18
CA GLU A 295 12.08 -28.74 8.70
C GLU A 295 12.95 -27.86 7.81
N LYS A 296 14.24 -27.78 8.07
CA LYS A 296 15.18 -27.00 7.27
C LYS A 296 15.27 -27.52 5.83
N VAL A 297 15.42 -28.84 5.68
CA VAL A 297 15.51 -29.48 4.36
C VAL A 297 14.14 -29.41 3.67
N ILE A 298 13.04 -29.65 4.39
CA ILE A 298 11.68 -29.58 3.83
C ILE A 298 11.40 -28.17 3.32
N GLY A 299 11.68 -27.14 4.12
CA GLY A 299 11.46 -25.74 3.75
C GLY A 299 12.29 -25.30 2.54
N GLY A 300 13.57 -25.66 2.49
CA GLY A 300 14.43 -25.37 1.35
C GLY A 300 13.96 -26.05 0.06
N LEU A 301 13.54 -27.31 0.13
CA LEU A 301 12.99 -28.03 -1.02
C LEU A 301 11.62 -27.51 -1.43
N ALA A 302 10.76 -27.13 -0.49
CA ALA A 302 9.47 -26.50 -0.78
C ALA A 302 9.66 -25.20 -1.56
N CYS A 303 10.60 -24.35 -1.13
CA CYS A 303 10.95 -23.12 -1.84
C CYS A 303 11.47 -23.43 -3.25
N LEU A 304 12.44 -24.34 -3.40
CA LEU A 304 13.01 -24.69 -4.70
C LEU A 304 11.96 -25.26 -5.68
N LEU A 305 11.17 -26.22 -5.22
CA LEU A 305 10.12 -26.84 -6.05
C LEU A 305 9.03 -25.82 -6.43
N SER A 306 8.69 -24.93 -5.51
CA SER A 306 7.74 -23.83 -5.76
C SER A 306 8.25 -22.89 -6.86
N GLU A 307 9.51 -22.48 -6.79
CA GLU A 307 10.14 -21.62 -7.80
C GLU A 307 10.23 -22.29 -9.18
N ILE A 308 10.57 -23.59 -9.23
CA ILE A 308 10.59 -24.37 -10.48
C ILE A 308 9.20 -24.33 -11.13
N GLY A 309 8.15 -24.56 -10.35
CA GLY A 309 6.79 -24.57 -10.85
C GLY A 309 6.28 -23.19 -11.29
N GLN A 310 6.63 -22.14 -10.55
CA GLN A 310 6.26 -20.75 -10.88
C GLN A 310 6.95 -20.23 -12.13
N ALA A 311 8.21 -20.61 -12.34
CA ALA A 311 8.99 -20.16 -13.48
C ALA A 311 8.47 -20.67 -14.83
N ALA A 312 7.81 -21.83 -14.86
CA ALA A 312 7.32 -22.44 -16.09
C ALA A 312 5.95 -23.13 -15.89
N PRO A 313 4.87 -22.39 -15.61
CA PRO A 313 3.55 -22.97 -15.37
C PRO A 313 3.02 -23.74 -16.59
N SER A 314 3.40 -23.35 -17.80
CA SER A 314 3.07 -24.07 -19.05
C SER A 314 3.56 -25.51 -19.05
N LEU A 315 4.78 -25.76 -18.57
CA LEU A 315 5.35 -27.10 -18.46
C LEU A 315 4.64 -27.97 -17.41
N ILE A 316 4.18 -27.33 -16.33
CA ILE A 316 3.43 -28.03 -15.29
C ILE A 316 2.08 -28.50 -15.81
N ILE A 317 1.37 -27.68 -16.57
CA ILE A 317 0.05 -27.98 -17.13
C ILE A 317 0.09 -29.11 -18.16
N GLU A 318 1.18 -29.33 -18.86
CA GLU A 318 1.35 -30.50 -19.74
C GLU A 318 1.12 -31.82 -18.99
N GLY A 319 1.28 -31.81 -17.68
CA GLY A 319 0.96 -32.95 -16.80
C GLY A 319 1.85 -34.14 -17.03
N SER A 320 3.15 -33.89 -17.26
CA SER A 320 4.16 -34.93 -17.31
C SER A 320 4.27 -35.65 -15.94
N ALA A 321 4.88 -36.83 -15.91
CA ALA A 321 5.09 -37.54 -14.67
C ALA A 321 5.90 -36.72 -13.66
N GLU A 322 6.85 -35.94 -14.13
CA GLU A 322 7.69 -35.04 -13.34
C GLU A 322 6.89 -33.86 -12.78
N ALA A 323 5.99 -33.26 -13.58
CA ALA A 323 5.11 -32.18 -13.15
C ALA A 323 4.13 -32.63 -12.05
N LEU A 324 3.55 -33.82 -12.20
CA LEU A 324 2.69 -34.41 -11.17
C LEU A 324 3.48 -34.78 -9.92
N ALA A 325 4.69 -35.31 -10.07
CA ALA A 325 5.59 -35.57 -8.92
C ALA A 325 5.96 -34.29 -8.18
N LEU A 326 6.16 -33.17 -8.87
CA LEU A 326 6.38 -31.85 -8.25
C LEU A 326 5.16 -31.41 -7.44
N ALA A 327 3.97 -31.50 -8.03
CA ALA A 327 2.73 -31.15 -7.33
C ALA A 327 2.51 -32.04 -6.08
N GLU A 328 2.74 -33.34 -6.17
CA GLU A 328 2.67 -34.26 -5.01
C GLU A 328 3.71 -33.92 -3.94
N ALA A 329 4.93 -33.58 -4.33
CA ALA A 329 5.98 -33.16 -3.39
C ALA A 329 5.56 -31.90 -2.64
N LEU A 330 5.03 -30.90 -3.34
CA LEU A 330 4.54 -29.65 -2.72
C LEU A 330 3.31 -29.88 -1.84
N LEU A 331 2.39 -30.77 -2.22
CA LEU A 331 1.28 -31.18 -1.36
C LEU A 331 1.80 -31.80 -0.05
N SER A 332 2.84 -32.64 -0.12
CA SER A 332 3.44 -33.23 1.06
C SER A 332 4.09 -32.18 1.97
N CYS A 333 4.67 -31.11 1.40
CA CYS A 333 5.20 -29.97 2.13
C CYS A 333 4.08 -29.18 2.83
N VAL A 334 2.97 -28.91 2.13
CA VAL A 334 1.80 -28.24 2.72
C VAL A 334 1.20 -29.05 3.87
N ALA A 335 1.06 -30.36 3.68
CA ALA A 335 0.48 -31.25 4.69
C ALA A 335 1.41 -31.52 5.88
N PHE A 336 2.68 -31.15 5.80
CA PHE A 336 3.63 -31.37 6.88
C PHE A 336 3.29 -30.54 8.12
N PRO A 337 3.13 -31.15 9.30
CA PRO A 337 2.78 -30.44 10.53
C PRO A 337 4.00 -29.76 11.16
N SER A 338 4.48 -28.68 10.55
CA SER A 338 5.54 -27.83 11.12
C SER A 338 4.99 -26.97 12.27
N GLU A 339 5.84 -26.57 13.20
CA GLU A 339 5.46 -25.64 14.28
C GLU A 339 5.07 -24.27 13.71
N ASP A 340 5.77 -23.82 12.67
CA ASP A 340 5.51 -22.58 11.94
C ASP A 340 4.81 -22.85 10.61
N TRP A 341 4.15 -21.84 10.05
CA TRP A 341 3.47 -21.91 8.76
C TRP A 341 4.39 -21.66 7.55
N GLU A 342 5.66 -21.32 7.78
CA GLU A 342 6.63 -20.92 6.74
C GLU A 342 6.73 -21.92 5.58
N ILE A 343 6.75 -23.22 5.88
CA ILE A 343 6.87 -24.27 4.85
C ILE A 343 5.65 -24.28 3.94
N ALA A 344 4.44 -24.21 4.51
CA ALA A 344 3.22 -24.17 3.74
C ALA A 344 3.11 -22.84 2.97
N ASP A 345 3.43 -21.72 3.62
CA ASP A 345 3.38 -20.37 3.07
C ASP A 345 4.28 -20.23 1.83
N SER A 346 5.48 -20.79 1.86
CA SER A 346 6.43 -20.77 0.73
C SER A 346 5.90 -21.43 -0.54
N THR A 347 4.88 -22.28 -0.44
CA THR A 347 4.26 -22.96 -1.59
C THR A 347 3.06 -22.24 -2.18
N LEU A 348 2.46 -21.29 -1.43
CA LEU A 348 1.17 -20.70 -1.81
C LEU A 348 1.21 -19.98 -3.15
N GLN A 349 2.29 -19.29 -3.43
CA GLN A 349 2.45 -18.56 -4.68
C GLN A 349 2.51 -19.48 -5.90
N PHE A 350 3.10 -20.67 -5.77
CA PHE A 350 3.06 -21.69 -6.83
C PHE A 350 1.62 -22.12 -7.11
N TRP A 351 0.86 -22.45 -6.07
CA TRP A 351 -0.53 -22.89 -6.21
C TRP A 351 -1.42 -21.80 -6.83
N GLY A 352 -1.24 -20.54 -6.40
CA GLY A 352 -1.95 -19.40 -6.96
C GLY A 352 -1.57 -19.16 -8.43
N SER A 353 -0.29 -19.15 -8.75
CA SER A 353 0.17 -18.97 -10.13
C SER A 353 -0.33 -20.06 -11.08
N LEU A 354 -0.34 -21.31 -10.63
CA LEU A 354 -0.86 -22.43 -11.41
C LEU A 354 -2.38 -22.34 -11.60
N ALA A 355 -3.12 -21.98 -10.54
CA ALA A 355 -4.56 -21.79 -10.59
C ALA A 355 -4.93 -20.65 -11.55
N SER A 356 -4.31 -19.49 -11.40
CA SER A 356 -4.49 -18.33 -12.29
C SER A 356 -4.16 -18.65 -13.75
N TYR A 357 -3.11 -19.44 -13.98
CA TYR A 357 -2.75 -19.86 -15.35
C TYR A 357 -3.82 -20.78 -15.95
N ILE A 358 -4.33 -21.75 -15.20
CA ILE A 358 -5.41 -22.65 -15.67
C ILE A 358 -6.67 -21.84 -15.97
N LEU A 359 -7.05 -20.91 -15.07
CA LEU A 359 -8.23 -20.05 -15.24
C LEU A 359 -8.09 -19.09 -16.41
N GLY A 360 -6.87 -18.65 -16.72
CA GLY A 360 -6.53 -17.72 -17.81
C GLY A 360 -6.38 -18.36 -19.20
N ILE A 361 -6.56 -19.68 -19.34
CA ILE A 361 -6.55 -20.34 -20.67
C ILE A 361 -7.78 -19.89 -21.44
N ASP A 362 -7.56 -19.27 -22.63
CA ASP A 362 -8.62 -18.75 -23.47
C ASP A 362 -9.65 -19.80 -23.91
N ASP A 363 -10.89 -19.37 -24.09
CA ASP A 363 -12.00 -20.24 -24.55
C ASP A 363 -11.75 -20.83 -25.95
N ASP A 364 -10.93 -20.22 -26.78
CA ASP A 364 -10.49 -20.77 -28.06
C ASP A 364 -9.66 -22.06 -27.90
N SER A 365 -9.09 -22.27 -26.70
CA SER A 365 -8.34 -23.47 -26.30
C SER A 365 -9.10 -24.33 -25.29
N ALA A 366 -10.42 -24.34 -25.33
CA ALA A 366 -11.30 -25.02 -24.37
C ALA A 366 -10.92 -26.48 -24.11
N GLN A 367 -10.35 -27.19 -25.10
CA GLN A 367 -9.88 -28.55 -24.93
C GLN A 367 -8.66 -28.66 -24.04
N ASN A 368 -7.71 -27.71 -24.17
CA ASN A 368 -6.51 -27.68 -23.34
C ASN A 368 -6.86 -27.32 -21.89
N ARG A 369 -7.78 -26.36 -21.71
CA ARG A 369 -8.29 -26.00 -20.38
C ARG A 369 -8.96 -27.17 -19.70
N LYS A 370 -9.85 -27.86 -20.40
CA LYS A 370 -10.54 -29.03 -19.87
C LYS A 370 -9.57 -30.14 -19.46
N LEU A 371 -8.55 -30.37 -20.26
CA LEU A 371 -7.53 -31.38 -19.97
C LEU A 371 -6.69 -31.02 -18.74
N ALA A 372 -6.33 -29.75 -18.60
CA ALA A 372 -5.64 -29.23 -17.42
C ALA A 372 -6.50 -29.32 -16.18
N GLU A 373 -7.77 -28.94 -16.27
CA GLU A 373 -8.76 -29.08 -15.19
C GLU A 373 -8.89 -30.55 -14.77
N GLU A 374 -9.09 -31.49 -15.69
CA GLU A 374 -9.23 -32.93 -15.38
C GLU A 374 -7.99 -33.49 -14.63
N ARG A 375 -6.81 -32.98 -14.92
CA ARG A 375 -5.56 -33.44 -14.26
C ARG A 375 -5.36 -32.82 -12.87
N PHE A 376 -5.64 -31.55 -12.72
CA PHE A 376 -5.28 -30.80 -11.51
C PHE A 376 -6.44 -30.60 -10.52
N LEU A 377 -7.72 -30.75 -10.92
CA LEU A 377 -8.84 -30.69 -9.98
C LEU A 377 -8.70 -31.64 -8.78
N PRO A 378 -8.28 -32.91 -8.94
CA PRO A 378 -8.02 -33.79 -7.79
C PRO A 378 -6.90 -33.25 -6.88
N VAL A 379 -5.86 -32.66 -7.47
CA VAL A 379 -4.73 -32.07 -6.73
C VAL A 379 -5.21 -30.89 -5.91
N TYR A 380 -5.95 -29.95 -6.50
CA TYR A 380 -6.52 -28.81 -5.79
C TYR A 380 -7.56 -29.21 -4.74
N SER A 381 -8.29 -30.27 -4.99
CA SER A 381 -9.21 -30.82 -3.99
C SER A 381 -8.46 -31.33 -2.75
N THR A 382 -7.35 -32.01 -2.95
CA THR A 382 -6.48 -32.49 -1.85
C THR A 382 -5.75 -31.31 -1.17
N LEU A 383 -5.32 -30.34 -1.96
CA LEU A 383 -4.70 -29.11 -1.46
C LEU A 383 -5.66 -28.36 -0.52
N LEU A 384 -6.92 -28.21 -0.89
CA LEU A 384 -7.93 -27.56 -0.06
C LEU A 384 -8.03 -28.23 1.32
N ASP A 385 -8.06 -29.56 1.38
CA ASP A 385 -8.11 -30.30 2.65
C ASP A 385 -6.84 -30.03 3.49
N ALA A 386 -5.67 -30.06 2.85
CA ALA A 386 -4.41 -29.79 3.53
C ALA A 386 -4.33 -28.36 4.05
N LEU A 387 -4.78 -27.37 3.26
CA LEU A 387 -4.79 -25.96 3.67
C LEU A 387 -5.78 -25.69 4.80
N ILE A 388 -6.97 -26.30 4.78
CA ILE A 388 -7.93 -26.20 5.87
C ILE A 388 -7.33 -26.79 7.16
N LEU A 389 -6.66 -27.93 7.06
CA LEU A 389 -5.99 -28.54 8.21
C LEU A 389 -4.88 -27.63 8.77
N ARG A 390 -4.08 -27.01 7.91
CA ARG A 390 -3.04 -26.07 8.33
C ARG A 390 -3.56 -24.73 8.85
N ALA A 391 -4.74 -24.32 8.40
CA ALA A 391 -5.40 -23.10 8.86
C ALA A 391 -6.06 -23.25 10.24
N GLN A 392 -6.06 -24.45 10.83
CA GLN A 392 -6.59 -24.68 12.16
C GLN A 392 -5.68 -24.10 13.24
N VAL A 393 -6.28 -23.76 14.37
CA VAL A 393 -5.56 -23.28 15.57
C VAL A 393 -4.92 -24.47 16.28
N ASP A 394 -3.68 -24.30 16.76
CA ASP A 394 -2.98 -25.34 17.52
C ASP A 394 -3.45 -25.42 18.98
N ASP A 395 -3.32 -26.58 19.59
CA ASP A 395 -3.79 -26.87 20.96
C ASP A 395 -3.06 -26.05 22.02
N SER A 396 -1.78 -25.73 21.77
CA SER A 396 -0.93 -24.99 22.71
C SER A 396 -1.30 -23.52 22.91
N THR A 397 -2.08 -22.94 21.99
CA THR A 397 -2.33 -21.47 21.94
C THR A 397 -3.33 -20.98 22.98
N PHE A 398 -4.26 -21.84 23.45
CA PHE A 398 -5.36 -21.48 24.35
C PHE A 398 -5.32 -22.16 25.73
N GLU A 399 -4.22 -22.86 26.06
CA GLU A 399 -4.04 -23.50 27.38
C GLU A 399 -3.75 -22.49 28.51
N ASP A 400 -3.25 -21.30 28.19
CA ASP A 400 -3.07 -20.23 29.18
C ASP A 400 -4.41 -19.52 29.45
N GLU A 401 -4.95 -19.66 30.64
CA GLU A 401 -6.19 -19.01 31.13
C GLU A 401 -6.19 -17.46 31.03
N ARG A 402 -5.11 -16.86 30.58
CA ARG A 402 -4.95 -15.41 30.32
C ARG A 402 -5.03 -15.05 28.84
N GLY A 403 -5.28 -16.02 27.94
CA GLY A 403 -5.36 -15.80 26.50
C GLY A 403 -6.52 -14.87 26.16
N VAL A 404 -6.20 -13.67 25.76
CA VAL A 404 -7.09 -12.81 24.97
C VAL A 404 -7.53 -13.70 23.78
N GLY A 405 -8.83 -13.84 23.52
CA GLY A 405 -9.39 -14.75 22.50
C GLY A 405 -9.08 -14.31 21.06
N GLU A 406 -7.80 -13.99 20.80
CA GLU A 406 -7.25 -13.60 19.49
C GLU A 406 -6.41 -14.73 18.93
N LEU A 407 -6.42 -14.86 17.61
CA LEU A 407 -5.59 -15.81 16.88
C LEU A 407 -4.12 -15.37 16.94
N PRO A 408 -3.15 -16.33 16.94
CA PRO A 408 -1.74 -15.99 16.83
C PRO A 408 -1.44 -15.17 15.58
N ASP A 409 -0.57 -14.15 15.68
CA ASP A 409 -0.21 -13.28 14.55
C ASP A 409 0.31 -14.05 13.34
N SER A 410 1.09 -15.11 13.55
CA SER A 410 1.60 -15.98 12.49
C SER A 410 0.48 -16.70 11.74
N LEU A 411 -0.53 -17.19 12.44
CA LEU A 411 -1.71 -17.82 11.82
C LEU A 411 -2.56 -16.79 11.07
N VAL A 412 -2.73 -15.59 11.64
CA VAL A 412 -3.45 -14.50 10.97
C VAL A 412 -2.75 -14.12 9.68
N HIS A 413 -1.42 -14.00 9.69
CA HIS A 413 -0.62 -13.71 8.50
C HIS A 413 -0.76 -14.81 7.44
N PHE A 414 -0.62 -16.08 7.85
CA PHE A 414 -0.82 -17.22 6.94
C PHE A 414 -2.21 -17.23 6.32
N ARG A 415 -3.27 -17.00 7.12
CA ARG A 415 -4.66 -16.91 6.62
C ARG A 415 -4.87 -15.76 5.64
N LEU A 416 -4.22 -14.61 5.85
CA LEU A 416 -4.25 -13.50 4.88
C LEU A 416 -3.68 -13.92 3.53
N ASN A 417 -2.59 -14.69 3.52
CA ASN A 417 -1.97 -15.21 2.30
C ASN A 417 -2.85 -16.30 1.62
N LEU A 418 -3.73 -16.96 2.38
CA LEU A 418 -4.68 -17.94 1.84
C LEU A 418 -5.89 -17.34 1.12
N VAL A 419 -6.21 -16.06 1.35
CA VAL A 419 -7.45 -15.44 0.86
C VAL A 419 -7.59 -15.57 -0.66
N GLU A 420 -6.57 -15.11 -1.39
CA GLU A 420 -6.60 -15.16 -2.87
C GLU A 420 -6.62 -16.61 -3.38
N LEU A 421 -5.81 -17.47 -2.78
CA LEU A 421 -5.72 -18.88 -3.17
C LEU A 421 -7.05 -19.61 -2.97
N PHE A 422 -7.78 -19.39 -1.87
CA PHE A 422 -9.10 -20.00 -1.67
C PHE A 422 -10.12 -19.52 -2.71
N VAL A 423 -10.07 -18.25 -3.10
CA VAL A 423 -10.89 -17.70 -4.18
C VAL A 423 -10.61 -18.43 -5.50
N GLU A 424 -9.34 -18.59 -5.86
CA GLU A 424 -8.93 -19.29 -7.09
C GLU A 424 -9.30 -20.78 -7.05
N ILE A 425 -9.08 -21.44 -5.91
CA ILE A 425 -9.50 -22.84 -5.72
C ILE A 425 -11.03 -22.98 -5.87
N CYS A 426 -11.80 -22.05 -5.33
CA CYS A 426 -13.25 -22.04 -5.45
C CYS A 426 -13.67 -21.88 -6.92
N GLN A 427 -13.03 -21.01 -7.67
CA GLN A 427 -13.29 -20.82 -9.10
C GLN A 427 -12.93 -22.07 -9.93
N LEU A 428 -11.81 -22.74 -9.63
CA LEU A 428 -11.40 -23.99 -10.29
C LEU A 428 -12.33 -25.15 -9.99
N LEU A 429 -12.61 -25.40 -8.71
CA LEU A 429 -13.46 -26.51 -8.28
C LEU A 429 -14.93 -26.26 -8.58
N ARG A 430 -15.34 -25.03 -8.84
CA ARG A 430 -16.70 -24.50 -8.85
C ARG A 430 -17.30 -24.41 -7.45
N SER A 431 -18.09 -23.36 -7.22
CA SER A 431 -18.66 -23.07 -5.89
C SER A 431 -19.44 -24.22 -5.29
N ALA A 432 -20.19 -24.98 -6.12
CA ALA A 432 -20.96 -26.12 -5.64
C ALA A 432 -20.09 -27.23 -5.03
N VAL A 433 -18.98 -27.58 -5.71
CA VAL A 433 -18.07 -28.65 -5.23
C VAL A 433 -17.31 -28.14 -4.01
N PHE A 434 -16.85 -26.88 -4.03
CA PHE A 434 -16.13 -26.26 -2.90
C PHE A 434 -17.01 -26.25 -1.64
N ILE A 435 -18.22 -25.72 -1.74
CA ILE A 435 -19.14 -25.64 -0.60
C ILE A 435 -19.53 -27.01 -0.11
N GLN A 436 -19.86 -27.95 -1.01
CA GLN A 436 -20.18 -29.34 -0.63
C GLN A 436 -19.03 -29.97 0.15
N LYS A 437 -17.79 -29.74 -0.29
CA LYS A 437 -16.61 -30.28 0.37
C LYS A 437 -16.39 -29.66 1.76
N ILE A 438 -16.58 -28.36 1.90
CA ILE A 438 -16.52 -27.68 3.20
C ILE A 438 -17.60 -28.18 4.15
N LEU A 439 -18.84 -28.33 3.68
CA LEU A 439 -19.96 -28.72 4.49
C LEU A 439 -20.09 -30.26 4.71
N PHE A 440 -19.28 -31.05 3.98
CA PHE A 440 -19.29 -32.51 4.14
C PHE A 440 -18.79 -32.92 5.53
N GLY A 441 -19.48 -33.86 6.17
CA GLY A 441 -19.07 -34.42 7.45
C GLY A 441 -19.97 -34.10 8.66
N GLY A 442 -21.09 -33.39 8.45
CA GLY A 442 -22.13 -33.22 9.47
C GLY A 442 -21.68 -32.60 10.77
N TRP A 443 -21.36 -31.32 10.76
CA TRP A 443 -20.77 -30.58 11.91
C TRP A 443 -21.63 -30.56 13.16
N ALA A 444 -22.95 -30.74 13.03
CA ALA A 444 -23.91 -30.57 14.10
C ALA A 444 -24.66 -31.87 14.50
N SER A 445 -24.14 -33.05 14.21
CA SER A 445 -24.77 -34.31 14.63
C SER A 445 -24.81 -34.39 16.17
N VAL A 446 -26.02 -34.60 16.71
CA VAL A 446 -26.36 -34.53 18.13
C VAL A 446 -25.59 -35.53 19.02
N ASN A 447 -24.90 -36.51 18.43
CA ASN A 447 -24.23 -37.59 19.16
C ASN A 447 -22.71 -37.64 18.98
N VAL A 448 -22.09 -36.62 18.35
CA VAL A 448 -20.64 -36.60 18.06
C VAL A 448 -20.04 -35.34 18.61
N HIS A 449 -18.88 -35.46 19.21
CA HIS A 449 -18.04 -34.29 19.64
C HIS A 449 -17.74 -33.43 18.42
N ILE A 450 -18.21 -32.18 18.43
CA ILE A 450 -17.98 -31.25 17.32
C ILE A 450 -16.49 -30.86 17.28
N PRO A 451 -15.78 -31.05 16.17
CA PRO A 451 -14.39 -30.65 16.02
C PRO A 451 -14.31 -29.14 15.74
N TRP A 452 -14.44 -28.33 16.80
CA TRP A 452 -14.56 -26.86 16.69
C TRP A 452 -13.41 -26.19 15.94
N LYS A 453 -12.20 -26.74 16.00
CA LYS A 453 -11.04 -26.19 15.27
C LYS A 453 -11.19 -26.35 13.77
N GLU A 454 -11.62 -27.53 13.33
CA GLU A 454 -11.91 -27.80 11.92
C GLU A 454 -13.10 -26.94 11.45
N VAL A 455 -14.16 -26.86 12.27
CA VAL A 455 -15.34 -26.05 11.96
C VAL A 455 -14.96 -24.60 11.78
N GLU A 456 -14.16 -24.03 12.68
CA GLU A 456 -13.71 -22.64 12.59
C GLU A 456 -12.90 -22.37 11.32
N ALA A 457 -11.93 -23.25 10.99
CA ALA A 457 -11.15 -23.12 9.76
C ALA A 457 -12.01 -23.21 8.49
N LYS A 458 -13.02 -24.08 8.52
CA LYS A 458 -14.01 -24.21 7.42
C LYS A 458 -14.91 -22.98 7.32
N LEU A 459 -15.32 -22.38 8.44
CA LEU A 459 -16.07 -21.12 8.44
C LEU A 459 -15.22 -19.97 7.87
N PHE A 460 -13.94 -19.91 8.21
CA PHE A 460 -13.01 -18.98 7.61
C PHE A 460 -12.97 -19.14 6.08
N ALA A 461 -12.80 -20.38 5.58
CA ALA A 461 -12.76 -20.65 4.15
C ALA A 461 -14.09 -20.26 3.44
N LEU A 462 -15.25 -20.55 4.05
CA LEU A 462 -16.55 -20.13 3.54
C LEU A 462 -16.67 -18.61 3.45
N ASN A 463 -16.22 -17.89 4.47
CA ASN A 463 -16.29 -16.43 4.49
C ASN A 463 -15.46 -15.82 3.37
N VAL A 464 -14.26 -16.32 3.16
CA VAL A 464 -13.33 -15.84 2.11
C VAL A 464 -13.93 -15.97 0.70
N VAL A 465 -14.60 -17.06 0.40
CA VAL A 465 -15.14 -17.30 -0.96
C VAL A 465 -16.55 -16.75 -1.18
N ALA A 466 -17.13 -16.09 -0.19
CA ALA A 466 -18.52 -15.65 -0.22
C ALA A 466 -18.86 -14.81 -1.45
N GLU A 467 -18.00 -13.88 -1.85
CA GLU A 467 -18.23 -13.02 -3.00
C GLU A 467 -18.34 -13.82 -4.30
N VAL A 468 -17.45 -14.78 -4.52
CA VAL A 468 -17.48 -15.67 -5.70
C VAL A 468 -18.77 -16.50 -5.74
N VAL A 469 -19.13 -17.09 -4.60
CA VAL A 469 -20.34 -17.89 -4.46
C VAL A 469 -21.61 -17.08 -4.74
N LEU A 470 -21.68 -15.86 -4.26
CA LEU A 470 -22.81 -14.96 -4.48
C LEU A 470 -22.96 -14.54 -5.95
N HIS A 471 -21.85 -14.41 -6.67
CA HIS A 471 -21.86 -14.07 -8.11
C HIS A 471 -22.41 -15.19 -8.99
N GLU A 472 -22.26 -16.46 -8.61
CA GLU A 472 -22.72 -17.59 -9.42
C GLU A 472 -24.27 -17.78 -9.40
N ALA A 473 -25.00 -17.00 -8.61
CA ALA A 473 -26.47 -17.02 -8.50
C ALA A 473 -27.10 -18.40 -8.26
N GLN A 474 -26.34 -19.37 -7.76
CA GLN A 474 -26.82 -20.68 -7.35
C GLN A 474 -27.29 -20.64 -5.89
N THR A 475 -28.37 -21.36 -5.58
CA THR A 475 -28.81 -21.49 -4.19
C THR A 475 -28.13 -22.70 -3.55
N PHE A 476 -27.54 -22.50 -2.38
CA PHE A 476 -26.86 -23.55 -1.61
C PHE A 476 -27.62 -23.83 -0.32
N ASP A 477 -27.49 -25.04 0.19
CA ASP A 477 -28.09 -25.44 1.46
C ASP A 477 -27.17 -25.07 2.64
N PHE A 478 -27.52 -24.02 3.36
CA PHE A 478 -26.84 -23.56 4.58
C PHE A 478 -27.47 -24.07 5.88
N SER A 479 -28.30 -25.13 5.83
CA SER A 479 -28.94 -25.69 7.03
C SER A 479 -27.94 -26.03 8.14
N MET A 480 -26.75 -26.51 7.80
CA MET A 480 -25.67 -26.79 8.73
C MET A 480 -25.19 -25.53 9.48
N VAL A 481 -25.09 -24.40 8.79
CA VAL A 481 -24.73 -23.11 9.42
C VAL A 481 -25.84 -22.69 10.38
N ILE A 482 -27.10 -22.84 10.02
CA ILE A 482 -28.23 -22.54 10.90
C ILE A 482 -28.25 -23.43 12.15
N GLU A 483 -27.92 -24.72 12.01
CA GLU A 483 -27.77 -25.62 13.17
C GLU A 483 -26.67 -25.16 14.11
N LEU A 484 -25.52 -24.72 13.58
CA LEU A 484 -24.44 -24.12 14.40
C LEU A 484 -24.88 -22.83 15.09
N VAL A 485 -25.65 -21.97 14.42
CA VAL A 485 -26.24 -20.76 15.00
C VAL A 485 -27.15 -21.13 16.16
N ASN A 486 -28.04 -22.11 15.98
CA ASN A 486 -28.94 -22.56 17.05
C ASN A 486 -28.18 -23.13 18.24
N LEU A 487 -27.15 -23.94 18.02
CA LEU A 487 -26.31 -24.48 19.09
C LEU A 487 -25.51 -23.36 19.82
N SER A 488 -25.05 -22.35 19.10
CA SER A 488 -24.28 -21.26 19.66
C SER A 488 -25.17 -20.26 20.42
N SER A 489 -26.39 -20.02 19.97
CA SER A 489 -27.35 -19.12 20.61
C SER A 489 -27.84 -19.58 21.98
N THR A 490 -27.72 -20.88 22.28
CA THR A 490 -28.08 -21.46 23.58
C THR A 490 -26.97 -21.38 24.63
N ARG A 491 -25.76 -20.95 24.24
CA ARG A 491 -24.60 -20.87 25.16
C ARG A 491 -24.69 -19.63 26.02
N THR A 492 -24.25 -19.78 27.27
CA THR A 492 -24.12 -18.66 28.19
C THR A 492 -22.83 -17.86 27.93
N SER A 493 -22.80 -16.61 28.36
CA SER A 493 -21.62 -15.74 28.27
C SER A 493 -20.35 -16.36 28.89
N ASP A 494 -20.50 -17.17 29.94
CA ASP A 494 -19.38 -17.88 30.57
C ASP A 494 -18.79 -19.01 29.69
N GLU A 495 -19.58 -19.55 28.79
CA GLU A 495 -19.15 -20.60 27.84
C GLU A 495 -18.53 -20.02 26.57
N LEU A 496 -18.69 -18.73 26.32
CA LEU A 496 -18.17 -17.99 25.17
C LEU A 496 -16.79 -17.37 25.46
N LYS A 497 -15.90 -18.11 26.14
CA LYS A 497 -14.53 -17.67 26.44
C LYS A 497 -13.50 -18.39 25.60
N GLY A 498 -12.37 -17.75 25.40
CA GLY A 498 -11.23 -18.33 24.67
C GLY A 498 -11.55 -18.65 23.20
N PHE A 499 -11.25 -19.86 22.78
CA PHE A 499 -11.43 -20.28 21.38
C PHE A 499 -12.89 -20.23 20.89
N MET A 500 -13.85 -20.44 21.78
CA MET A 500 -15.26 -20.38 21.40
C MET A 500 -15.72 -18.98 20.96
N CYS A 501 -15.07 -17.92 21.45
CA CYS A 501 -15.27 -16.58 20.92
C CYS A 501 -14.81 -16.45 19.48
N VAL A 502 -13.69 -17.08 19.12
CA VAL A 502 -13.19 -17.10 17.75
C VAL A 502 -14.16 -17.81 16.81
N VAL A 503 -14.65 -18.98 17.24
CA VAL A 503 -15.70 -19.73 16.50
C VAL A 503 -16.95 -18.87 16.31
N TYR A 504 -17.39 -18.20 17.36
CA TYR A 504 -18.57 -17.36 17.31
C TYR A 504 -18.41 -16.19 16.34
N ARG A 505 -17.24 -15.56 16.33
CA ARG A 505 -16.89 -14.50 15.39
C ARG A 505 -16.88 -15.00 13.96
N SER A 506 -16.20 -16.11 13.67
CA SER A 506 -16.15 -16.71 12.33
C SER A 506 -17.54 -17.13 11.83
N LEU A 507 -18.39 -17.61 12.73
CA LEU A 507 -19.78 -17.95 12.40
C LEU A 507 -20.59 -16.68 12.09
N ALA A 508 -20.41 -15.59 12.85
CA ALA A 508 -21.06 -14.32 12.57
C ALA A 508 -20.64 -13.74 11.22
N ASP A 509 -19.34 -13.84 10.87
CA ASP A 509 -18.82 -13.42 9.56
C ASP A 509 -19.50 -14.20 8.40
N VAL A 510 -19.65 -15.51 8.54
CA VAL A 510 -20.35 -16.34 7.56
C VAL A 510 -21.83 -15.98 7.47
N VAL A 511 -22.52 -15.79 8.60
CA VAL A 511 -23.91 -15.34 8.62
C VAL A 511 -24.08 -14.01 7.89
N GLY A 512 -23.18 -13.07 8.12
CA GLY A 512 -23.19 -11.77 7.45
C GLY A 512 -22.91 -11.88 5.95
N SER A 513 -21.92 -12.67 5.56
CA SER A 513 -21.52 -12.83 4.15
C SER A 513 -22.57 -13.56 3.32
N TYR A 514 -23.27 -14.51 3.91
CA TYR A 514 -24.34 -15.29 3.23
C TYR A 514 -25.75 -14.88 3.65
N SER A 515 -25.93 -13.71 4.23
CA SER A 515 -27.22 -13.21 4.71
C SER A 515 -28.33 -13.28 3.67
N LYS A 516 -28.01 -12.99 2.42
CA LYS A 516 -28.94 -13.06 1.28
C LYS A 516 -29.55 -14.45 1.07
N TYR A 517 -28.78 -15.52 1.24
CA TYR A 517 -29.29 -16.91 1.11
C TYR A 517 -29.99 -17.38 2.39
N ILE A 518 -29.43 -17.03 3.54
CA ILE A 518 -29.92 -17.45 4.86
C ILE A 518 -31.26 -16.77 5.17
N SER A 519 -31.39 -15.47 4.80
CA SER A 519 -32.60 -14.68 5.06
C SER A 519 -33.81 -15.05 4.17
N ALA A 520 -33.57 -15.80 3.11
CA ALA A 520 -34.68 -16.28 2.24
C ALA A 520 -35.72 -17.14 3.00
N PHE A 521 -35.34 -17.69 4.15
CA PHE A 521 -36.22 -18.49 4.99
C PHE A 521 -36.66 -17.73 6.25
N HIS A 522 -37.93 -17.31 6.32
CA HIS A 522 -38.49 -16.51 7.43
C HIS A 522 -38.27 -17.14 8.83
N VAL A 523 -38.29 -18.47 8.90
CA VAL A 523 -38.10 -19.22 10.15
C VAL A 523 -36.74 -18.97 10.80
N ASN A 524 -35.75 -18.61 10.02
CA ASN A 524 -34.38 -18.42 10.50
C ASN A 524 -34.13 -17.03 11.12
N ALA A 525 -35.02 -16.05 10.86
CA ALA A 525 -34.80 -14.66 11.27
C ALA A 525 -34.63 -14.50 12.78
N ARG A 526 -35.49 -15.08 13.60
CA ARG A 526 -35.43 -14.94 15.05
C ARG A 526 -34.20 -15.60 15.68
N PRO A 527 -33.85 -16.86 15.34
CA PRO A 527 -32.62 -17.49 15.84
C PRO A 527 -31.36 -16.69 15.47
N LEU A 528 -31.28 -16.16 14.27
CA LEU A 528 -30.17 -15.34 13.80
C LEU A 528 -30.07 -14.02 14.56
N LEU A 529 -31.20 -13.35 14.79
CA LEU A 529 -31.21 -12.12 15.59
C LEU A 529 -30.77 -12.34 17.03
N LEU A 530 -31.25 -13.43 17.66
CA LEU A 530 -30.83 -13.77 19.04
C LEU A 530 -29.35 -14.13 19.10
N PHE A 531 -28.84 -14.86 18.12
CA PHE A 531 -27.43 -15.17 17.99
C PHE A 531 -26.59 -13.88 17.90
N LEU A 532 -26.94 -12.97 16.97
CA LEU A 532 -26.23 -11.71 16.78
C LEU A 532 -26.35 -10.79 18.01
N ALA A 533 -27.51 -10.71 18.63
CA ALA A 533 -27.73 -9.93 19.84
C ALA A 533 -26.89 -10.43 21.02
N THR A 534 -26.72 -11.74 21.16
CA THR A 534 -25.85 -12.33 22.19
C THR A 534 -24.39 -11.99 21.91
N GLY A 535 -23.94 -12.11 20.67
CA GLY A 535 -22.56 -11.79 20.25
C GLY A 535 -22.19 -10.32 20.37
N ILE A 536 -23.15 -9.42 20.16
CA ILE A 536 -22.96 -7.96 20.38
C ILE A 536 -22.72 -7.65 21.87
N SER A 537 -23.16 -8.52 22.76
CA SER A 537 -22.91 -8.33 24.21
C SER A 537 -21.51 -8.76 24.65
N GLU A 538 -20.77 -9.47 23.80
CA GLU A 538 -19.43 -9.98 24.07
C GLU A 538 -18.37 -9.16 23.32
N PRO A 539 -17.37 -8.57 24.00
CA PRO A 539 -16.40 -7.66 23.39
C PRO A 539 -15.66 -8.23 22.19
N LEU A 540 -15.32 -9.52 22.21
CA LEU A 540 -14.50 -10.16 21.17
C LEU A 540 -15.28 -10.51 19.89
N SER A 541 -16.59 -10.69 19.96
CA SER A 541 -17.45 -10.98 18.81
C SER A 541 -18.30 -9.78 18.35
N LEU A 542 -18.21 -8.67 19.08
CA LEU A 542 -19.03 -7.48 18.86
C LEU A 542 -18.97 -6.95 17.45
N SER A 543 -17.79 -6.65 16.94
CA SER A 543 -17.60 -6.08 15.57
C SER A 543 -18.14 -6.99 14.48
N ALA A 544 -17.82 -8.27 14.54
CA ALA A 544 -18.32 -9.25 13.56
C ALA A 544 -19.84 -9.37 13.60
N CYS A 545 -20.42 -9.40 14.80
CA CYS A 545 -21.87 -9.49 14.97
C CYS A 545 -22.59 -8.19 14.56
N ALA A 546 -22.00 -7.02 14.81
CA ALA A 546 -22.55 -5.74 14.38
C ALA A 546 -22.58 -5.63 12.84
N SER A 547 -21.47 -5.95 12.18
CA SER A 547 -21.39 -5.99 10.72
C SER A 547 -22.34 -7.03 10.11
N ALA A 548 -22.41 -8.22 10.69
CA ALA A 548 -23.34 -9.26 10.27
C ALA A 548 -24.80 -8.83 10.43
N LEU A 549 -25.13 -8.16 11.53
CA LEU A 549 -26.47 -7.63 11.78
C LEU A 549 -26.88 -6.61 10.70
N ARG A 550 -25.98 -5.72 10.31
CA ARG A 550 -26.24 -4.75 9.26
C ARG A 550 -26.56 -5.44 7.94
N LYS A 551 -25.69 -6.35 7.48
CA LYS A 551 -25.89 -7.10 6.23
C LYS A 551 -27.18 -7.92 6.26
N PHE A 552 -27.47 -8.54 7.39
CA PHE A 552 -28.69 -9.32 7.58
C PHE A 552 -29.95 -8.44 7.54
N CYS A 553 -29.94 -7.27 8.16
CA CYS A 553 -31.05 -6.33 8.09
C CYS A 553 -31.24 -5.72 6.68
N GLU A 554 -30.16 -5.53 5.95
CA GLU A 554 -30.22 -5.06 4.56
C GLU A 554 -30.94 -6.09 3.66
N ASP A 555 -30.62 -7.38 3.80
CA ASP A 555 -31.19 -8.45 2.96
C ASP A 555 -32.56 -8.94 3.42
N ALA A 556 -32.85 -8.87 4.71
CA ALA A 556 -34.04 -9.46 5.34
C ALA A 556 -35.10 -8.46 5.79
N SER A 557 -35.08 -7.24 5.30
CA SER A 557 -35.94 -6.14 5.77
C SER A 557 -37.42 -6.51 5.80
N ALA A 558 -37.93 -7.26 4.81
CA ALA A 558 -39.31 -7.64 4.71
C ALA A 558 -39.78 -8.66 5.79
N VAL A 559 -38.84 -9.42 6.35
CA VAL A 559 -39.12 -10.48 7.34
C VAL A 559 -39.10 -9.94 8.76
N MET A 560 -38.49 -8.80 8.97
CA MET A 560 -38.21 -8.26 10.29
C MET A 560 -39.35 -7.50 10.95
N TYR A 561 -40.47 -7.29 10.25
CA TYR A 561 -41.64 -6.57 10.77
C TYR A 561 -42.41 -7.30 11.87
N GLU A 562 -42.11 -8.54 12.11
CA GLU A 562 -42.73 -9.24 13.23
C GLU A 562 -42.38 -8.52 14.55
N PRO A 563 -43.41 -8.26 15.40
CA PRO A 563 -43.21 -7.51 16.63
C PRO A 563 -42.09 -8.08 17.54
N SER A 564 -41.97 -9.41 17.53
CA SER A 564 -40.96 -10.12 18.32
C SER A 564 -39.51 -9.83 17.84
N ASN A 565 -39.31 -9.69 16.52
CA ASN A 565 -38.04 -9.39 15.93
C ASN A 565 -37.67 -7.91 16.11
N LEU A 566 -38.66 -7.02 15.96
CA LEU A 566 -38.48 -5.58 16.22
C LEU A 566 -38.10 -5.30 17.69
N GLU A 567 -38.69 -6.03 18.65
CA GLU A 567 -38.33 -5.89 20.06
C GLU A 567 -36.88 -6.30 20.34
N ILE A 568 -36.36 -7.35 19.70
CA ILE A 568 -34.95 -7.73 19.83
C ILE A 568 -34.03 -6.61 19.29
N LEU A 569 -34.37 -6.07 18.10
CA LEU A 569 -33.60 -4.94 17.52
C LEU A 569 -33.65 -3.70 18.41
N MET A 570 -34.80 -3.37 18.96
CA MET A 570 -34.94 -2.24 19.86
C MET A 570 -34.17 -2.44 21.17
N TRP A 571 -34.16 -3.66 21.69
CA TRP A 571 -33.35 -4.01 22.86
C TRP A 571 -31.84 -3.81 22.61
N ILE A 572 -31.36 -4.19 21.42
CA ILE A 572 -29.98 -3.91 21.01
C ILE A 572 -29.73 -2.39 20.99
N GLY A 573 -30.61 -1.62 20.35
CA GLY A 573 -30.52 -0.17 20.20
C GLY A 573 -30.57 0.60 21.51
N GLU A 574 -31.47 0.24 22.41
CA GLU A 574 -31.61 0.87 23.75
C GLU A 574 -30.44 0.55 24.69
N GLY A 575 -29.70 -0.51 24.43
CA GLY A 575 -28.53 -0.91 25.23
C GLY A 575 -27.20 -0.26 24.82
N LEU A 576 -27.14 0.48 23.72
CA LEU A 576 -25.90 0.99 23.14
C LEU A 576 -25.09 1.89 24.09
N GLU A 577 -25.75 2.73 24.86
CA GLU A 577 -25.07 3.66 25.78
C GLU A 577 -24.36 2.99 26.95
N LYS A 578 -24.86 1.84 27.37
CA LYS A 578 -24.29 1.07 28.50
C LYS A 578 -23.11 0.20 28.08
N ARG A 579 -22.90 0.07 26.76
CA ARG A 579 -21.83 -0.72 26.18
C ARG A 579 -20.75 0.24 25.68
N HIS A 580 -19.53 0.09 26.09
CA HIS A 580 -18.42 0.92 25.62
C HIS A 580 -18.00 0.50 24.19
N LEU A 581 -18.87 0.80 23.21
CA LEU A 581 -18.66 0.45 21.81
C LEU A 581 -17.69 1.41 21.11
N SER A 582 -17.03 0.93 20.04
CA SER A 582 -16.38 1.82 19.09
C SER A 582 -17.44 2.63 18.32
N LEU A 583 -17.07 3.76 17.74
CA LEU A 583 -18.01 4.53 16.90
C LEU A 583 -18.46 3.73 15.69
N GLU A 584 -17.55 2.95 15.10
CA GLU A 584 -17.80 2.11 13.93
C GLU A 584 -18.83 1.02 14.23
N ASP A 585 -18.65 0.28 15.32
CA ASP A 585 -19.60 -0.77 15.71
C ASP A 585 -20.98 -0.21 16.07
N GLU A 586 -21.02 0.94 16.73
CA GLU A 586 -22.27 1.62 17.04
C GLU A 586 -22.99 2.08 15.76
N GLU A 587 -22.23 2.60 14.77
CA GLU A 587 -22.76 2.99 13.48
C GLU A 587 -23.33 1.79 12.71
N GLU A 588 -22.66 0.65 12.71
CA GLU A 588 -23.16 -0.59 12.10
C GLU A 588 -24.50 -1.02 12.70
N ILE A 589 -24.62 -0.99 14.02
CA ILE A 589 -25.85 -1.38 14.72
C ILE A 589 -26.99 -0.38 14.43
N VAL A 590 -26.72 0.91 14.53
CA VAL A 590 -27.74 1.94 14.26
C VAL A 590 -28.16 1.91 12.79
N SER A 591 -27.23 1.67 11.87
CA SER A 591 -27.52 1.49 10.44
C SER A 591 -28.45 0.28 10.22
N ALA A 592 -28.17 -0.84 10.85
CA ALA A 592 -28.99 -2.05 10.77
C ALA A 592 -30.44 -1.76 11.21
N ILE A 593 -30.59 -1.13 12.36
CA ILE A 593 -31.93 -0.80 12.90
C ILE A 593 -32.63 0.21 11.98
N SER A 594 -31.91 1.22 11.49
CA SER A 594 -32.46 2.27 10.60
C SER A 594 -32.96 1.68 9.28
N LEU A 595 -32.26 0.73 8.69
CA LEU A 595 -32.67 0.02 7.49
C LEU A 595 -34.03 -0.67 7.68
N ILE A 596 -34.23 -1.35 8.80
CA ILE A 596 -35.48 -2.00 9.12
C ILE A 596 -36.59 -0.97 9.39
N LEU A 597 -36.31 0.08 10.18
CA LEU A 597 -37.27 1.14 10.45
C LEU A 597 -37.67 1.88 9.16
N GLY A 598 -36.72 2.08 8.24
CA GLY A 598 -36.98 2.69 6.93
C GLY A 598 -38.03 1.94 6.12
N SER A 599 -37.99 0.61 6.19
CA SER A 599 -38.89 -0.26 5.43
C SER A 599 -40.26 -0.53 6.10
N ILE A 600 -40.50 -0.07 7.35
CA ILE A 600 -41.81 -0.23 8.02
C ILE A 600 -42.86 0.62 7.34
N PRO A 601 -43.99 0.02 6.87
CA PRO A 601 -45.04 0.79 6.19
C PRO A 601 -45.95 1.60 7.14
N ARG A 602 -46.06 1.20 8.41
CA ARG A 602 -46.92 1.87 9.42
C ARG A 602 -46.18 3.06 10.05
N LYS A 603 -46.63 4.27 9.70
CA LYS A 603 -46.02 5.53 10.16
C LYS A 603 -45.99 5.68 11.69
N ASP A 604 -47.10 5.32 12.37
CA ASP A 604 -47.17 5.40 13.85
C ASP A 604 -46.14 4.48 14.53
N LEU A 605 -45.99 3.25 14.04
CA LEU A 605 -45.03 2.29 14.55
C LEU A 605 -43.59 2.79 14.30
N LYS A 606 -43.33 3.28 13.12
CA LYS A 606 -42.03 3.87 12.73
C LYS A 606 -41.68 5.05 13.64
N SER A 607 -42.59 5.99 13.87
CA SER A 607 -42.38 7.14 14.77
C SER A 607 -42.10 6.71 16.21
N ASN A 608 -42.84 5.72 16.71
CA ASN A 608 -42.64 5.21 18.06
C ASN A 608 -41.27 4.54 18.23
N MET A 609 -40.88 3.70 17.27
CA MET A 609 -39.59 3.02 17.30
C MET A 609 -38.41 4.01 17.15
N LEU A 610 -38.53 5.02 16.28
CA LEU A 610 -37.53 6.09 16.17
C LEU A 610 -37.39 6.88 17.49
N ALA A 611 -38.51 7.22 18.13
CA ALA A 611 -38.48 7.90 19.41
C ALA A 611 -37.77 7.06 20.49
N ARG A 612 -38.03 5.75 20.54
CA ARG A 612 -37.35 4.82 21.46
C ARG A 612 -35.84 4.74 21.19
N LEU A 613 -35.44 4.58 19.93
CA LEU A 613 -34.03 4.48 19.53
C LEU A 613 -33.22 5.73 19.87
N LEU A 614 -33.81 6.91 19.65
CA LEU A 614 -33.12 8.19 19.75
C LEU A 614 -33.38 8.95 21.06
N SER A 615 -34.25 8.46 21.94
CA SER A 615 -34.60 9.16 23.19
C SER A 615 -33.37 9.51 24.04
N SER A 616 -32.46 8.60 24.19
CA SER A 616 -31.21 8.79 24.94
C SER A 616 -30.27 9.77 24.24
N SER A 617 -30.21 9.74 22.93
CA SER A 617 -29.42 10.68 22.11
C SER A 617 -29.92 12.10 22.28
N PHE A 618 -31.21 12.31 22.23
CA PHE A 618 -31.83 13.62 22.44
C PHE A 618 -31.64 14.10 23.89
N GLU A 619 -31.75 13.20 24.87
CA GLU A 619 -31.50 13.55 26.26
C GLU A 619 -30.04 14.00 26.48
N ALA A 620 -29.06 13.31 25.89
CA ALA A 620 -27.67 13.68 25.99
C ALA A 620 -27.39 15.08 25.40
N ILE A 621 -28.01 15.41 24.27
CA ILE A 621 -27.87 16.72 23.65
C ILE A 621 -28.57 17.79 24.51
N ARG A 622 -29.76 17.50 25.07
CA ARG A 622 -30.48 18.42 25.95
C ARG A 622 -29.68 18.75 27.20
N LYS A 623 -29.07 17.76 27.85
CA LYS A 623 -28.18 17.98 29.00
C LYS A 623 -27.06 18.97 28.69
N LEU A 624 -26.56 19.00 27.50
CA LEU A 624 -25.53 19.94 27.09
C LEU A 624 -26.11 21.36 26.81
N VAL A 625 -27.27 21.41 26.14
CA VAL A 625 -27.82 22.65 25.55
C VAL A 625 -28.80 23.40 26.45
N ASP A 626 -29.57 22.68 27.29
CA ASP A 626 -30.63 23.28 28.11
C ASP A 626 -30.14 23.63 29.54
N ASP A 627 -28.90 23.38 29.89
CA ASP A 627 -28.37 23.70 31.20
C ASP A 627 -28.08 25.22 31.32
N ASP A 628 -28.87 25.95 32.10
CA ASP A 628 -28.67 27.39 32.35
C ASP A 628 -27.31 27.71 33.00
N ASN A 629 -26.57 26.67 33.46
CA ASN A 629 -25.27 26.76 34.06
C ASN A 629 -24.10 26.41 33.13
N ASN A 630 -24.20 26.67 31.85
CA ASN A 630 -23.12 26.35 30.86
C ASN A 630 -21.74 26.86 31.29
N HIS A 631 -21.66 27.99 31.93
CA HIS A 631 -20.40 28.56 32.43
C HIS A 631 -19.79 27.71 33.57
N TYR A 632 -20.62 27.11 34.43
CA TYR A 632 -20.18 26.26 35.53
C TYR A 632 -19.73 24.88 35.03
N LEU A 633 -20.43 24.32 34.02
CA LEU A 633 -20.06 23.05 33.40
C LEU A 633 -18.67 23.15 32.73
N ARG A 634 -18.38 24.21 32.00
CA ARG A 634 -17.10 24.43 31.34
C ARG A 634 -15.93 24.58 32.33
N GLN A 635 -16.17 25.02 33.54
CA GLN A 635 -15.15 25.14 34.58
C GLN A 635 -14.75 23.80 35.23
N ASN A 636 -15.54 22.73 35.02
CA ASN A 636 -15.32 21.41 35.59
C ASN A 636 -15.09 20.35 34.50
N PRO A 637 -13.86 20.19 33.94
CA PRO A 637 -13.56 19.26 32.86
C PRO A 637 -13.99 17.80 33.13
N SER A 638 -13.94 17.35 34.35
CA SER A 638 -14.34 16.00 34.73
C SER A 638 -15.84 15.71 34.53
N ILE A 639 -16.68 16.71 34.60
CA ILE A 639 -18.13 16.60 34.35
C ILE A 639 -18.46 16.93 32.88
N TYR A 640 -17.80 17.95 32.37
CA TYR A 640 -18.07 18.49 31.02
C TYR A 640 -17.67 17.52 29.91
N THR A 641 -16.49 16.90 29.99
CA THR A 641 -16.00 15.98 28.94
C THR A 641 -16.92 14.76 28.71
N PRO A 642 -17.41 14.06 29.75
CA PRO A 642 -18.37 12.98 29.55
C PRO A 642 -19.69 13.43 28.90
N ILE A 643 -20.19 14.61 29.27
CA ILE A 643 -21.42 15.19 28.66
C ILE A 643 -21.20 15.50 27.19
N LEU A 644 -20.06 16.13 26.84
CA LEU A 644 -19.68 16.38 25.45
C LEU A 644 -19.60 15.09 24.63
N ASN A 645 -18.91 14.08 25.13
CA ASN A 645 -18.77 12.80 24.45
C ASN A 645 -20.11 12.09 24.25
N SER A 646 -20.98 12.15 25.25
CA SER A 646 -22.33 11.58 25.16
C SER A 646 -23.19 12.30 24.14
N ALA A 647 -23.12 13.65 24.11
CA ALA A 647 -23.83 14.46 23.12
C ALA A 647 -23.29 14.21 21.70
N ALA A 648 -21.98 14.12 21.51
CA ALA A 648 -21.36 13.82 20.24
C ALA A 648 -21.79 12.44 19.71
N ARG A 649 -21.79 11.41 20.56
CA ARG A 649 -22.32 10.08 20.20
C ARG A 649 -23.81 10.12 19.84
N GLY A 650 -24.61 10.87 20.58
CA GLY A 650 -26.02 11.09 20.25
C GLY A 650 -26.20 11.70 18.86
N LEU A 651 -25.38 12.68 18.50
CA LEU A 651 -25.37 13.31 17.18
C LEU A 651 -24.96 12.31 16.08
N TYR A 652 -23.98 11.47 16.31
CA TYR A 652 -23.58 10.42 15.35
C TYR A 652 -24.75 9.45 15.11
N ARG A 653 -25.48 9.02 16.14
CA ARG A 653 -26.64 8.13 16.00
C ARG A 653 -27.75 8.80 15.18
N ILE A 654 -28.09 10.05 15.48
CA ILE A 654 -29.12 10.81 14.75
C ILE A 654 -28.71 10.96 13.28
N GLY A 655 -27.46 11.32 13.01
CA GLY A 655 -26.91 11.42 11.66
C GLY A 655 -27.02 10.10 10.90
N THR A 656 -26.67 8.98 11.52
CA THR A 656 -26.78 7.65 10.92
C THR A 656 -28.21 7.29 10.59
N VAL A 657 -29.18 7.62 11.43
CA VAL A 657 -30.61 7.45 11.11
C VAL A 657 -30.99 8.25 9.87
N PHE A 658 -30.59 9.51 9.78
CA PHE A 658 -30.85 10.32 8.58
C PHE A 658 -30.17 9.77 7.33
N SER A 659 -29.00 9.18 7.43
CA SER A 659 -28.29 8.62 6.27
C SER A 659 -29.00 7.42 5.63
N HIS A 660 -29.76 6.66 6.43
CA HIS A 660 -30.46 5.46 5.97
C HIS A 660 -31.97 5.66 5.74
N MET A 661 -32.52 6.81 6.10
CA MET A 661 -33.95 7.07 5.99
C MET A 661 -34.19 8.39 5.28
N SER A 662 -34.68 8.32 4.04
CA SER A 662 -35.02 9.51 3.24
C SER A 662 -36.48 9.93 3.45
N ILE A 663 -36.71 11.23 3.35
CA ILE A 663 -38.08 11.81 3.26
C ILE A 663 -38.56 11.58 1.84
N TYR A 664 -39.56 10.71 1.66
CA TYR A 664 -40.20 10.57 0.36
C TYR A 664 -41.16 11.75 0.11
N LEU A 665 -41.12 12.30 -1.11
CA LEU A 665 -42.16 13.26 -1.58
C LEU A 665 -43.47 12.48 -1.80
N PRO A 666 -44.44 12.51 -0.87
CA PRO A 666 -45.67 11.80 -1.08
C PRO A 666 -46.63 12.60 -1.93
N SER A 667 -47.43 11.91 -2.69
CA SER A 667 -48.64 12.44 -3.31
C SER A 667 -49.77 12.78 -2.29
N GLY A 668 -49.42 13.06 -1.03
CA GLY A 668 -50.34 13.35 0.09
C GLY A 668 -49.79 14.45 1.02
N PRO A 669 -50.56 14.90 2.03
CA PRO A 669 -50.15 15.98 2.91
C PRO A 669 -48.85 15.60 3.64
N ALA A 670 -47.78 16.37 3.42
CA ALA A 670 -46.43 16.16 3.90
C ALA A 670 -46.27 16.17 5.44
N MET A 671 -47.33 16.51 6.17
CA MET A 671 -47.33 16.69 7.63
C MET A 671 -47.21 15.38 8.45
N ASP A 672 -47.41 14.21 7.82
CA ASP A 672 -47.42 12.92 8.52
C ASP A 672 -46.16 12.07 8.31
N ASP A 673 -45.06 12.62 7.78
CA ASP A 673 -43.80 11.88 7.58
C ASP A 673 -43.05 11.83 8.92
N PRO A 674 -42.70 10.63 9.41
CA PRO A 674 -41.91 10.45 10.64
C PRO A 674 -40.55 11.14 10.61
N MET A 675 -39.91 11.26 9.44
CA MET A 675 -38.61 11.92 9.31
C MET A 675 -38.70 13.42 9.35
N LEU A 676 -39.80 14.02 8.82
CA LEU A 676 -40.11 15.45 8.98
C LEU A 676 -40.41 15.78 10.45
N ALA A 677 -41.14 14.93 11.16
CA ALA A 677 -41.35 15.07 12.58
C ALA A 677 -40.03 14.99 13.38
N LEU A 678 -39.13 14.06 13.01
CA LEU A 678 -37.81 13.95 13.59
C LEU A 678 -36.97 15.22 13.35
N LEU A 679 -36.95 15.70 12.12
CA LEU A 679 -36.28 16.98 11.78
C LEU A 679 -36.84 18.15 12.60
N GLY A 680 -38.16 18.20 12.78
CA GLY A 680 -38.83 19.23 13.58
C GLY A 680 -38.43 19.23 15.06
N VAL A 681 -38.11 18.05 15.63
CA VAL A 681 -37.60 17.91 16.99
C VAL A 681 -36.10 18.22 17.04
N PHE A 682 -35.34 17.77 16.05
CA PHE A 682 -33.89 17.93 16.00
C PHE A 682 -33.43 19.36 15.70
N TRP A 683 -34.18 20.09 14.87
CA TRP A 683 -33.82 21.44 14.43
C TRP A 683 -33.63 22.46 15.56
N PRO A 684 -34.52 22.58 16.56
CA PRO A 684 -34.34 23.54 17.66
C PRO A 684 -33.10 23.22 18.51
N MET A 685 -32.70 21.93 18.59
CA MET A 685 -31.51 21.50 19.31
C MET A 685 -30.25 21.89 18.54
N LEU A 686 -30.24 21.67 17.20
CA LEU A 686 -29.16 22.14 16.35
C LEU A 686 -29.01 23.66 16.42
N GLU A 687 -30.10 24.42 16.41
CA GLU A 687 -30.08 25.88 16.52
C GLU A 687 -29.39 26.32 17.83
N LYS A 688 -29.78 25.76 18.95
CA LYS A 688 -29.12 26.03 20.24
C LYS A 688 -27.64 25.60 20.25
N LEU A 689 -27.35 24.46 19.66
CA LEU A 689 -25.99 23.90 19.65
C LEU A 689 -25.04 24.77 18.80
N PHE A 690 -25.42 25.10 17.57
CA PHE A 690 -24.59 25.92 16.68
C PHE A 690 -24.46 27.39 17.10
N THR A 691 -25.33 27.88 17.95
CA THR A 691 -25.22 29.19 18.59
C THR A 691 -24.50 29.20 19.93
N SER A 692 -24.12 28.02 20.44
CA SER A 692 -23.44 27.85 21.71
C SER A 692 -21.91 27.85 21.56
N GLU A 693 -21.22 28.19 22.67
CA GLU A 693 -19.76 28.11 22.76
C GLU A 693 -19.24 26.67 22.78
N HIS A 694 -20.11 25.66 22.90
CA HIS A 694 -19.72 24.24 22.89
C HIS A 694 -19.10 23.82 21.55
N MET A 695 -19.36 24.54 20.47
CA MET A 695 -18.77 24.32 19.15
C MET A 695 -17.25 24.53 19.09
N GLU A 696 -16.64 25.06 20.14
CA GLU A 696 -15.18 25.07 20.31
C GLU A 696 -14.57 23.66 20.38
N ASN A 697 -15.36 22.67 20.84
CA ASN A 697 -14.89 21.30 20.89
C ASN A 697 -14.98 20.65 19.50
N GLY A 698 -13.83 20.24 18.96
CA GLY A 698 -13.71 19.67 17.61
C GLY A 698 -14.51 18.39 17.38
N ASN A 699 -14.55 17.49 18.37
CA ASN A 699 -15.31 16.23 18.24
C ASN A 699 -16.83 16.50 18.21
N LEU A 700 -17.29 17.43 19.04
CA LEU A 700 -18.71 17.83 19.03
C LEU A 700 -19.09 18.52 17.73
N SER A 701 -18.26 19.44 17.26
CA SER A 701 -18.46 20.15 16.00
C SER A 701 -18.50 19.20 14.81
N LEU A 702 -17.59 18.24 14.75
CA LEU A 702 -17.56 17.20 13.73
C LEU A 702 -18.84 16.35 13.75
N ALA A 703 -19.28 15.92 14.92
CA ALA A 703 -20.50 15.13 15.09
C ALA A 703 -21.75 15.93 14.67
N ALA A 704 -21.84 17.20 15.10
CA ALA A 704 -22.95 18.09 14.75
C ALA A 704 -23.00 18.40 13.25
N CYS A 705 -21.86 18.67 12.64
CA CYS A 705 -21.74 18.91 11.20
C CYS A 705 -22.10 17.67 10.38
N ARG A 706 -21.67 16.48 10.80
CA ARG A 706 -22.06 15.22 10.17
C ARG A 706 -23.56 14.99 10.25
N ALA A 707 -24.14 15.14 11.43
CA ALA A 707 -25.59 14.99 11.61
C ALA A 707 -26.38 15.99 10.75
N LEU A 708 -25.93 17.24 10.70
CA LEU A 708 -26.53 18.28 9.86
C LEU A 708 -26.43 17.95 8.36
N SER A 709 -25.27 17.49 7.90
CA SER A 709 -25.07 17.09 6.50
C SER A 709 -26.01 15.95 6.10
N GLN A 710 -26.15 14.94 6.94
CA GLN A 710 -27.06 13.82 6.70
C GLN A 710 -28.52 14.24 6.74
N ALA A 711 -28.89 15.14 7.63
CA ALA A 711 -30.23 15.70 7.69
C ALA A 711 -30.57 16.52 6.42
N ILE A 712 -29.61 17.27 5.89
CA ILE A 712 -29.75 18.03 4.64
C ILE A 712 -30.00 17.07 3.47
N GLN A 713 -29.15 16.07 3.30
CA GLN A 713 -29.27 15.08 2.22
C GLN A 713 -30.57 14.28 2.28
N SER A 714 -30.97 13.86 3.48
CA SER A 714 -32.22 13.12 3.71
C SER A 714 -33.48 13.95 3.46
N SER A 715 -33.44 15.25 3.83
CA SER A 715 -34.60 16.14 3.78
C SER A 715 -34.81 16.83 2.42
N GLY A 716 -33.74 16.95 1.61
CA GLY A 716 -33.81 17.55 0.28
C GLY A 716 -34.51 18.91 0.26
N GLN A 717 -35.53 19.05 -0.58
CA GLN A 717 -36.26 20.32 -0.77
C GLN A 717 -36.93 20.86 0.50
N HIS A 718 -37.27 20.03 1.46
CA HIS A 718 -37.85 20.45 2.74
C HIS A 718 -36.88 21.27 3.59
N PHE A 719 -35.60 21.22 3.30
CA PHE A 719 -34.55 21.91 4.02
C PHE A 719 -34.32 23.35 3.49
N VAL A 720 -34.83 23.70 2.30
CA VAL A 720 -34.56 24.95 1.59
C VAL A 720 -34.86 26.19 2.45
N THR A 721 -35.95 26.20 3.18
CA THR A 721 -36.33 27.33 4.04
C THR A 721 -35.36 27.56 5.21
N LEU A 722 -34.57 26.61 5.56
CA LEU A 722 -33.63 26.63 6.67
C LEU A 722 -32.18 27.05 6.25
N LEU A 723 -31.96 27.16 4.93
CA LEU A 723 -30.63 27.47 4.36
C LEU A 723 -29.98 28.75 4.91
N PRO A 724 -30.70 29.88 5.04
CA PRO A 724 -30.08 31.11 5.52
C PRO A 724 -29.48 30.96 6.91
N LYS A 725 -30.19 30.28 7.81
CA LYS A 725 -29.70 30.04 9.18
C LYS A 725 -28.48 29.09 9.18
N VAL A 726 -28.55 28.01 8.41
CA VAL A 726 -27.50 27.02 8.31
C VAL A 726 -26.20 27.64 7.81
N LEU A 727 -26.22 28.34 6.72
CA LEU A 727 -25.05 28.99 6.14
C LEU A 727 -24.46 30.07 7.04
N ASP A 728 -25.30 30.78 7.76
CA ASP A 728 -24.85 31.75 8.77
C ASP A 728 -24.16 31.04 9.95
N TRP A 729 -24.74 29.97 10.47
CA TRP A 729 -24.10 29.17 11.55
C TRP A 729 -22.76 28.63 11.12
N LEU A 730 -22.69 27.97 9.95
CA LEU A 730 -21.47 27.35 9.45
C LEU A 730 -20.36 28.38 9.25
N SER A 731 -20.64 29.48 8.61
CA SER A 731 -19.67 30.54 8.36
C SER A 731 -19.26 31.28 9.65
N THR A 732 -20.19 31.56 10.56
CA THR A 732 -19.90 32.23 11.83
C THR A 732 -19.05 31.31 12.75
N ASN A 733 -19.43 30.04 12.89
CA ASN A 733 -18.63 29.09 13.70
C ASN A 733 -17.23 28.88 13.12
N TYR A 734 -17.11 28.78 11.79
CA TYR A 734 -15.79 28.69 11.18
C TYR A 734 -14.92 29.93 11.44
N MET A 735 -15.49 31.12 11.32
CA MET A 735 -14.75 32.36 11.63
C MET A 735 -14.30 32.41 13.11
N SER A 736 -15.05 31.81 14.00
CA SER A 736 -14.70 31.72 15.43
C SER A 736 -13.69 30.62 15.74
N PHE A 737 -13.79 29.47 15.04
CA PHE A 737 -13.03 28.25 15.31
C PHE A 737 -12.40 27.71 14.02
N GLN A 738 -11.46 28.46 13.45
CA GLN A 738 -10.86 28.19 12.12
C GLN A 738 -10.02 26.88 12.04
N SER A 739 -9.81 26.21 13.17
CA SER A 739 -9.21 24.88 13.21
C SER A 739 -10.18 23.73 12.91
N HIS A 740 -11.49 24.03 12.77
CA HIS A 740 -12.51 23.01 12.54
C HIS A 740 -13.04 23.10 11.12
N GLU A 741 -12.41 22.38 10.19
CA GLU A 741 -12.77 22.35 8.77
C GLU A 741 -14.13 21.67 8.49
N CYS A 742 -14.71 20.99 9.48
CA CYS A 742 -16.02 20.33 9.34
C CYS A 742 -17.14 21.31 8.94
N PHE A 743 -17.06 22.56 9.35
CA PHE A 743 -18.02 23.60 8.95
C PHE A 743 -17.98 23.88 7.43
N ILE A 744 -16.79 23.91 6.86
CA ILE A 744 -16.59 24.06 5.41
C ILE A 744 -17.08 22.83 4.66
N ARG A 745 -16.77 21.63 5.18
CA ARG A 745 -17.23 20.35 4.59
C ARG A 745 -18.76 20.30 4.53
N THR A 746 -19.44 20.71 5.59
CA THR A 746 -20.92 20.78 5.62
C THR A 746 -21.46 21.82 4.66
N ALA A 747 -20.81 22.97 4.54
CA ALA A 747 -21.19 23.97 3.54
C ALA A 747 -21.02 23.45 2.09
N ALA A 748 -20.04 22.61 1.83
CA ALA A 748 -19.89 21.93 0.54
C ALA A 748 -21.12 21.04 0.22
N VAL A 749 -21.64 20.31 1.20
CA VAL A 749 -22.87 19.53 1.04
C VAL A 749 -24.07 20.42 0.72
N VAL A 750 -24.19 21.57 1.40
CA VAL A 750 -25.24 22.55 1.09
C VAL A 750 -25.14 23.07 -0.36
N MET A 751 -23.91 23.33 -0.81
CA MET A 751 -23.68 23.79 -2.18
C MET A 751 -23.99 22.70 -3.21
N GLU A 752 -23.66 21.47 -2.94
CA GLU A 752 -23.97 20.33 -3.81
C GLU A 752 -25.49 20.17 -4.00
N GLU A 753 -26.23 20.23 -2.91
CA GLU A 753 -27.70 20.04 -2.93
C GLU A 753 -28.49 21.27 -3.45
N PHE A 754 -28.06 22.46 -3.12
CA PHE A 754 -28.87 23.69 -3.34
C PHE A 754 -28.15 24.77 -4.14
N GLY A 755 -26.92 24.62 -4.54
CA GLY A 755 -26.15 25.65 -5.25
C GLY A 755 -26.78 26.12 -6.56
N HIS A 756 -27.64 25.29 -7.16
CA HIS A 756 -28.44 25.64 -8.36
C HIS A 756 -29.63 26.62 -8.09
N LYS A 757 -29.95 26.90 -6.82
CA LYS A 757 -31.05 27.81 -6.43
C LYS A 757 -30.59 29.25 -6.51
N GLU A 758 -30.90 29.94 -7.60
CA GLU A 758 -30.49 31.33 -7.86
C GLU A 758 -30.98 32.30 -6.81
N GLU A 759 -32.16 32.07 -6.22
CA GLU A 759 -32.76 32.91 -5.17
C GLU A 759 -31.88 33.08 -3.93
N TYR A 760 -31.00 32.11 -3.64
CA TYR A 760 -30.01 32.13 -2.55
C TYR A 760 -28.59 32.51 -3.00
N GLY A 761 -28.44 32.95 -4.26
CA GLY A 761 -27.15 33.33 -4.83
C GLY A 761 -26.33 34.30 -3.98
N PRO A 762 -26.89 35.42 -3.54
CA PRO A 762 -26.19 36.38 -2.67
C PRO A 762 -25.69 35.75 -1.37
N LEU A 763 -26.44 34.83 -0.81
CA LEU A 763 -26.07 34.10 0.41
C LEU A 763 -24.88 33.16 0.17
N PHE A 764 -24.88 32.46 -0.95
CA PHE A 764 -23.76 31.60 -1.35
C PHE A 764 -22.49 32.41 -1.59
N VAL A 765 -22.59 33.56 -2.25
CA VAL A 765 -21.44 34.47 -2.44
C VAL A 765 -20.91 34.96 -1.10
N THR A 766 -21.76 35.35 -0.16
CA THR A 766 -21.36 35.80 1.16
C THR A 766 -20.64 34.68 1.93
N THR A 767 -21.13 33.44 1.85
CA THR A 767 -20.52 32.30 2.49
C THR A 767 -19.14 31.97 1.87
N PHE A 768 -19.06 32.02 0.54
CA PHE A 768 -17.82 31.85 -0.18
C PHE A 768 -16.78 32.92 0.18
N GLU A 769 -17.22 34.18 0.30
CA GLU A 769 -16.38 35.29 0.74
C GLU A 769 -15.80 35.05 2.14
N ARG A 770 -16.67 34.71 3.10
CA ARG A 770 -16.26 34.48 4.49
C ARG A 770 -15.18 33.35 4.57
N PHE A 771 -15.39 32.24 3.91
CA PHE A 771 -14.43 31.15 3.91
C PHE A 771 -13.15 31.50 3.16
N THR A 772 -13.23 32.10 2.00
CA THR A 772 -12.05 32.49 1.20
C THR A 772 -11.17 33.51 1.92
N ARG A 773 -11.79 34.46 2.63
CA ARG A 773 -11.07 35.50 3.38
C ARG A 773 -10.72 35.12 4.81
N ALA A 774 -11.05 33.92 5.26
CA ALA A 774 -10.66 33.45 6.58
C ALA A 774 -9.11 33.42 6.71
N ALA A 775 -8.60 33.80 7.88
CA ALA A 775 -7.17 33.93 8.11
C ALA A 775 -6.43 32.61 7.87
N SER A 776 -7.04 31.47 8.23
CA SER A 776 -6.50 30.13 8.00
C SER A 776 -6.38 29.80 6.50
N VAL A 777 -7.38 30.13 5.69
CA VAL A 777 -7.34 29.93 4.23
C VAL A 777 -6.36 30.92 3.57
N MET A 778 -6.34 32.15 4.01
CA MET A 778 -5.38 33.15 3.51
C MET A 778 -3.93 32.81 3.85
N ALA A 779 -3.70 32.06 4.94
CA ALA A 779 -2.38 31.57 5.34
C ALA A 779 -1.84 30.44 4.43
N LEU A 780 -2.66 29.80 3.60
CA LEU A 780 -2.23 28.77 2.65
C LEU A 780 -1.44 29.40 1.48
N ASN A 781 -0.18 29.73 1.71
CA ASN A 781 0.68 30.46 0.76
C ASN A 781 2.01 29.74 0.42
N SER A 782 2.21 28.54 0.91
CA SER A 782 3.33 27.67 0.55
C SER A 782 2.95 26.19 0.63
N SER A 783 3.69 25.33 -0.07
CA SER A 783 3.49 23.87 -0.01
C SER A 783 3.63 23.34 1.42
N TYR A 784 4.59 23.88 2.17
CA TYR A 784 4.84 23.53 3.57
C TYR A 784 3.60 23.77 4.46
N ILE A 785 2.97 24.94 4.37
CA ILE A 785 1.77 25.25 5.16
C ILE A 785 0.60 24.36 4.72
N CYS A 786 0.46 24.11 3.43
CA CYS A 786 -0.58 23.20 2.90
C CYS A 786 -0.39 21.76 3.43
N ASP A 787 0.85 21.32 3.64
CA ASP A 787 1.16 20.00 4.22
C ASP A 787 0.92 19.94 5.73
N GLN A 788 0.96 21.07 6.43
CA GLN A 788 0.59 21.14 7.85
C GLN A 788 -0.93 21.12 8.07
N GLU A 789 -1.71 21.60 7.09
CA GLU A 789 -3.17 21.74 7.17
C GLU A 789 -3.87 21.02 6.00
N PRO A 790 -3.61 19.72 5.76
CA PRO A 790 -4.15 19.02 4.60
C PRO A 790 -5.67 18.91 4.61
N ASP A 791 -6.29 18.75 5.78
CA ASP A 791 -7.74 18.66 5.93
C ASP A 791 -8.44 19.97 5.57
N LEU A 792 -7.83 21.11 5.94
CA LEU A 792 -8.33 22.42 5.54
C LEU A 792 -8.24 22.62 4.03
N VAL A 793 -7.12 22.23 3.42
CA VAL A 793 -6.95 22.32 1.96
C VAL A 793 -8.01 21.48 1.26
N GLU A 794 -8.24 20.24 1.68
CA GLU A 794 -9.27 19.38 1.11
C GLU A 794 -10.67 19.95 1.30
N ALA A 795 -11.02 20.38 2.50
CA ALA A 795 -12.33 20.93 2.80
C ALA A 795 -12.62 22.20 1.98
N TYR A 796 -11.68 23.13 1.95
CA TYR A 796 -11.85 24.39 1.25
C TYR A 796 -11.91 24.21 -0.27
N THR A 797 -10.99 23.44 -0.86
CA THR A 797 -10.97 23.24 -2.32
C THR A 797 -12.17 22.44 -2.81
N ASN A 798 -12.64 21.46 -2.00
CA ASN A 798 -13.90 20.76 -2.31
C ASN A 798 -15.11 21.70 -2.24
N PHE A 799 -15.20 22.55 -1.22
CA PHE A 799 -16.25 23.55 -1.14
C PHE A 799 -16.23 24.53 -2.34
N ALA A 800 -15.05 25.04 -2.68
CA ALA A 800 -14.87 25.92 -3.84
C ALA A 800 -15.25 25.23 -5.15
N SER A 801 -14.91 23.94 -5.29
CA SER A 801 -15.31 23.13 -6.44
C SER A 801 -16.83 22.99 -6.55
N MET A 802 -17.51 22.70 -5.44
CA MET A 802 -18.96 22.60 -5.41
C MET A 802 -19.62 23.95 -5.69
N PHE A 803 -19.09 25.06 -5.14
CA PHE A 803 -19.55 26.40 -5.42
C PHE A 803 -19.49 26.74 -6.93
N VAL A 804 -18.35 26.49 -7.57
CA VAL A 804 -18.15 26.75 -9.01
C VAL A 804 -19.03 25.85 -9.88
N ARG A 805 -19.18 24.59 -9.51
CA ARG A 805 -19.92 23.59 -10.29
C ARG A 805 -21.45 23.80 -10.22
N SER A 806 -21.95 24.16 -9.04
CA SER A 806 -23.39 24.22 -8.78
C SER A 806 -24.00 25.59 -9.01
N SER A 807 -23.21 26.66 -8.96
CA SER A 807 -23.71 28.03 -9.06
C SER A 807 -23.96 28.48 -10.51
N SER A 808 -24.96 29.37 -10.71
CA SER A 808 -25.24 30.00 -12.01
C SER A 808 -24.13 30.98 -12.41
N LYS A 809 -24.04 31.30 -13.70
CA LYS A 809 -23.07 32.26 -14.24
C LYS A 809 -23.16 33.64 -13.61
N GLU A 810 -24.37 34.06 -13.23
CA GLU A 810 -24.64 35.34 -12.54
C GLU A 810 -24.00 35.35 -11.14
N VAL A 811 -24.17 34.29 -10.39
CA VAL A 811 -23.58 34.12 -9.05
C VAL A 811 -22.06 34.08 -9.13
N LEU A 812 -21.52 33.35 -10.09
CA LEU A 812 -20.06 33.27 -10.32
C LEU A 812 -19.50 34.63 -10.78
N GLY A 813 -20.21 35.34 -11.62
CA GLY A 813 -19.84 36.71 -12.06
C GLY A 813 -19.75 37.68 -10.88
N ALA A 814 -20.72 37.63 -9.97
CA ALA A 814 -20.72 38.44 -8.76
C ALA A 814 -19.55 38.13 -7.80
N SER A 815 -18.96 36.93 -7.88
CA SER A 815 -17.87 36.50 -7.03
C SER A 815 -16.49 36.45 -7.73
N CYS A 816 -16.34 37.11 -8.88
CA CYS A 816 -15.15 36.96 -9.73
C CYS A 816 -13.83 37.32 -9.03
N SER A 817 -13.78 38.37 -8.21
CA SER A 817 -12.58 38.73 -7.42
C SER A 817 -12.24 37.69 -6.34
N LEU A 818 -13.25 37.05 -5.77
CA LEU A 818 -13.10 35.98 -4.81
C LEU A 818 -12.62 34.68 -5.48
N LEU A 819 -13.16 34.42 -6.68
CA LEU A 819 -12.71 33.28 -7.50
C LEU A 819 -11.22 33.39 -7.89
N GLU A 820 -10.76 34.62 -8.19
CA GLU A 820 -9.33 34.85 -8.46
C GLU A 820 -8.46 34.48 -7.26
N ILE A 821 -8.82 34.96 -6.06
CA ILE A 821 -8.09 34.63 -4.82
C ILE A 821 -8.14 33.11 -4.57
N SER A 822 -9.31 32.50 -4.67
CA SER A 822 -9.51 31.08 -4.46
C SER A 822 -8.69 30.24 -5.44
N PHE A 823 -8.67 30.62 -6.71
CA PHE A 823 -7.90 29.97 -7.76
C PHE A 823 -6.38 30.05 -7.49
N GLN A 824 -5.87 31.22 -7.10
CA GLN A 824 -4.48 31.39 -6.71
C GLN A 824 -4.10 30.51 -5.52
N LYS A 825 -4.96 30.43 -4.49
CA LYS A 825 -4.75 29.56 -3.34
C LYS A 825 -4.70 28.08 -3.74
N ALA A 826 -5.64 27.64 -4.57
CA ALA A 826 -5.65 26.27 -5.07
C ALA A 826 -4.41 25.94 -5.92
N ALA A 827 -3.93 26.90 -6.72
CA ALA A 827 -2.69 26.72 -7.49
C ALA A 827 -1.47 26.51 -6.58
N ILE A 828 -1.40 27.16 -5.43
CA ILE A 828 -0.37 26.91 -4.42
C ILE A 828 -0.59 25.54 -3.77
N CYS A 829 -1.81 25.23 -3.38
CA CYS A 829 -2.15 23.96 -2.70
C CYS A 829 -1.88 22.72 -3.56
N CYS A 830 -1.87 22.83 -4.89
CA CYS A 830 -1.56 21.68 -5.76
C CYS A 830 -0.10 21.20 -5.65
N THR A 831 0.79 22.01 -5.05
CA THR A 831 2.19 21.65 -4.79
C THR A 831 2.40 20.91 -3.46
N ALA A 832 1.35 20.76 -2.63
CA ALA A 832 1.43 20.06 -1.35
C ALA A 832 1.93 18.61 -1.53
N MET A 833 2.71 18.11 -0.58
CA MET A 833 3.19 16.72 -0.56
C MET A 833 2.07 15.75 -0.23
N HIS A 834 1.15 16.17 0.65
CA HIS A 834 0.00 15.37 1.01
C HIS A 834 -0.88 15.10 -0.21
N ARG A 835 -1.01 13.80 -0.55
CA ARG A 835 -1.67 13.37 -1.80
C ARG A 835 -3.12 13.85 -1.89
N GLY A 836 -3.91 13.68 -0.82
CA GLY A 836 -5.33 14.06 -0.80
C GLY A 836 -5.53 15.56 -1.04
N ALA A 837 -4.79 16.38 -0.30
CA ALA A 837 -4.82 17.84 -0.41
C ALA A 837 -4.46 18.33 -1.82
N ALA A 838 -3.35 17.82 -2.36
CA ALA A 838 -2.92 18.19 -3.72
C ALA A 838 -3.95 17.80 -4.79
N LEU A 839 -4.50 16.58 -4.72
CA LEU A 839 -5.49 16.11 -5.69
C LEU A 839 -6.83 16.83 -5.58
N ALA A 840 -7.26 17.22 -4.37
CA ALA A 840 -8.45 18.02 -4.16
C ALA A 840 -8.28 19.42 -4.77
N ALA A 841 -7.14 20.07 -4.55
CA ALA A 841 -6.82 21.36 -5.16
C ALA A 841 -6.79 21.28 -6.71
N MET A 842 -6.14 20.24 -7.26
CA MET A 842 -6.11 20.00 -8.72
C MET A 842 -7.50 19.74 -9.29
N SER A 843 -8.36 19.04 -8.55
CA SER A 843 -9.75 18.80 -8.97
C SER A 843 -10.55 20.09 -9.02
N TYR A 844 -10.38 20.99 -8.05
CA TYR A 844 -11.01 22.32 -8.09
C TYR A 844 -10.50 23.15 -9.27
N LEU A 845 -9.19 23.20 -9.49
CA LEU A 845 -8.61 23.92 -10.64
C LEU A 845 -9.15 23.40 -11.97
N SER A 846 -9.20 22.09 -12.13
CA SER A 846 -9.77 21.45 -13.32
C SER A 846 -11.27 21.77 -13.49
N CYS A 847 -12.04 21.76 -12.42
CA CYS A 847 -13.46 22.13 -12.43
C CYS A 847 -13.67 23.59 -12.87
N PHE A 848 -12.87 24.50 -12.33
CA PHE A 848 -12.93 25.91 -12.71
C PHE A 848 -12.59 26.13 -14.19
N LEU A 849 -11.51 25.50 -14.66
CA LEU A 849 -11.10 25.57 -16.08
C LEU A 849 -12.17 25.00 -17.03
N ASP A 850 -12.89 23.97 -16.60
CA ASP A 850 -14.01 23.40 -17.34
C ASP A 850 -15.18 24.38 -17.49
N VAL A 851 -15.51 25.09 -16.42
CA VAL A 851 -16.55 26.13 -16.45
C VAL A 851 -16.16 27.29 -17.37
N VAL A 852 -14.87 27.70 -17.33
CA VAL A 852 -14.32 28.70 -18.24
C VAL A 852 -14.45 28.27 -19.70
N LEU A 853 -14.05 27.04 -19.98
CA LEU A 853 -14.09 26.44 -21.31
C LEU A 853 -15.52 26.36 -21.85
N GLY A 854 -16.46 25.89 -21.02
CA GLY A 854 -17.88 25.85 -21.36
C GLY A 854 -18.43 27.23 -21.71
N SER A 855 -18.09 28.25 -20.90
CA SER A 855 -18.49 29.63 -21.14
C SER A 855 -17.94 30.20 -22.45
N LEU A 856 -16.71 29.88 -22.82
CA LEU A 856 -16.10 30.25 -24.11
C LEU A 856 -16.79 29.58 -25.29
N LEU A 857 -17.06 28.28 -25.19
CA LEU A 857 -17.77 27.53 -26.23
C LEU A 857 -19.17 28.09 -26.47
N ASP A 858 -19.90 28.45 -25.41
CA ASP A 858 -21.19 29.09 -25.50
C ASP A 858 -21.12 30.48 -26.19
N SER A 859 -20.10 31.27 -25.82
CA SER A 859 -19.88 32.60 -26.44
C SER A 859 -19.59 32.51 -27.94
N ILE A 860 -18.76 31.51 -28.33
CA ILE A 860 -18.43 31.25 -29.74
C ILE A 860 -19.68 30.76 -30.49
N SER A 861 -20.46 29.86 -29.91
CA SER A 861 -21.66 29.28 -30.53
C SER A 861 -22.78 30.31 -30.71
N CYS A 862 -22.97 31.20 -29.76
CA CYS A 862 -24.05 32.23 -29.77
C CYS A 862 -23.62 33.50 -30.48
N MET A 863 -22.38 33.69 -30.88
CA MET A 863 -21.81 34.93 -31.42
C MET A 863 -22.01 36.17 -30.52
N LEU A 864 -22.26 35.96 -29.25
CA LEU A 864 -22.41 36.97 -28.22
C LEU A 864 -21.33 36.78 -27.14
N GLU A 865 -20.43 37.75 -27.05
CA GLU A 865 -19.42 37.75 -25.99
C GLU A 865 -20.09 38.10 -24.66
N GLY A 866 -20.27 37.09 -23.81
CA GLY A 866 -20.86 37.25 -22.47
C GLY A 866 -19.92 37.98 -21.51
N SER A 867 -20.48 38.86 -20.66
CA SER A 867 -19.70 39.53 -19.61
C SER A 867 -18.96 38.56 -18.70
N PHE A 868 -19.57 37.43 -18.36
CA PHE A 868 -18.96 36.40 -17.54
C PHE A 868 -17.71 35.78 -18.19
N SER A 869 -17.78 35.45 -19.48
CA SER A 869 -16.62 34.90 -20.20
C SER A 869 -15.41 35.83 -20.19
N GLY A 870 -15.64 37.15 -20.34
CA GLY A 870 -14.58 38.15 -20.22
C GLY A 870 -13.94 38.20 -18.83
N MET A 871 -14.77 38.15 -17.76
CA MET A 871 -14.27 38.17 -16.39
C MET A 871 -13.41 36.96 -16.07
N VAL A 872 -13.84 35.75 -16.43
CA VAL A 872 -13.06 34.52 -16.13
C VAL A 872 -11.81 34.43 -16.97
N ILE A 873 -11.79 34.95 -18.19
CA ILE A 873 -10.56 35.05 -19.02
C ILE A 873 -9.53 35.97 -18.33
N HIS A 874 -9.98 37.09 -17.75
CA HIS A 874 -9.09 37.94 -16.96
C HIS A 874 -8.48 37.18 -15.75
N VAL A 875 -9.27 36.38 -15.04
CA VAL A 875 -8.75 35.55 -13.94
C VAL A 875 -7.65 34.60 -14.45
N ILE A 876 -7.89 33.90 -15.54
CA ILE A 876 -6.92 32.99 -16.12
C ILE A 876 -5.66 33.75 -16.60
N SER A 877 -5.82 34.92 -17.19
CA SER A 877 -4.69 35.75 -17.64
C SER A 877 -3.80 36.19 -16.48
N HIS A 878 -4.37 36.55 -15.31
CA HIS A 878 -3.63 36.95 -14.13
C HIS A 878 -3.01 35.77 -13.38
N CYS A 879 -3.68 34.61 -13.31
CA CYS A 879 -3.26 33.50 -12.47
C CYS A 879 -2.54 32.38 -13.24
N GLY A 880 -2.59 32.41 -14.56
CA GLY A 880 -2.12 31.32 -15.43
C GLY A 880 -0.63 31.02 -15.30
N GLU A 881 0.21 32.04 -15.20
CA GLU A 881 1.65 31.86 -15.01
C GLU A 881 1.95 31.12 -13.69
N GLY A 882 1.36 31.57 -12.59
CA GLY A 882 1.49 30.91 -11.30
C GLY A 882 0.95 29.49 -11.29
N LEU A 883 -0.18 29.26 -11.98
CA LEU A 883 -0.75 27.92 -12.10
C LEU A 883 0.20 26.98 -12.86
N VAL A 884 0.71 27.39 -14.03
CA VAL A 884 1.63 26.55 -14.84
C VAL A 884 2.91 26.27 -14.06
N SER A 885 3.46 27.28 -13.38
CA SER A 885 4.65 27.12 -12.55
C SER A 885 4.44 26.10 -11.42
N ASN A 886 3.31 26.20 -10.71
CA ASN A 886 2.99 25.27 -9.62
C ASN A 886 2.67 23.85 -10.13
N VAL A 887 2.02 23.69 -11.28
CA VAL A 887 1.76 22.39 -11.90
C VAL A 887 3.08 21.72 -12.32
N VAL A 888 4.01 22.47 -12.92
CA VAL A 888 5.34 21.95 -13.25
C VAL A 888 6.10 21.56 -11.99
N TYR A 889 6.06 22.39 -10.95
CA TYR A 889 6.68 22.08 -9.66
C TYR A 889 6.08 20.83 -9.01
N ALA A 890 4.77 20.62 -9.10
CA ALA A 890 4.09 19.41 -8.59
C ALA A 890 4.51 18.11 -9.30
N LEU A 891 5.16 18.21 -10.46
CA LEU A 891 5.72 17.09 -11.22
C LEU A 891 7.16 16.73 -10.82
N LEU A 892 7.71 17.36 -9.79
CA LEU A 892 9.02 17.05 -9.24
C LEU A 892 8.90 16.12 -8.02
N GLY A 893 9.91 15.28 -7.81
CA GLY A 893 10.02 14.44 -6.64
C GLY A 893 9.23 13.13 -6.68
N VAL A 894 9.28 12.38 -5.59
CA VAL A 894 8.73 11.00 -5.50
C VAL A 894 7.21 10.96 -5.66
N SER A 895 6.51 11.98 -5.18
CA SER A 895 5.03 12.04 -5.23
C SER A 895 4.47 12.41 -6.62
N ALA A 896 5.31 12.85 -7.55
CA ALA A 896 4.91 13.36 -8.85
C ALA A 896 4.07 12.37 -9.68
N MET A 897 4.39 11.08 -9.62
CA MET A 897 3.72 10.04 -10.40
C MET A 897 2.22 9.92 -10.09
N SER A 898 1.82 10.14 -8.84
CA SER A 898 0.41 10.12 -8.44
C SER A 898 -0.41 11.28 -9.03
N ARG A 899 0.25 12.32 -9.52
CA ARG A 899 -0.33 13.58 -9.99
C ARG A 899 -0.30 13.75 -11.51
N VAL A 900 0.46 12.92 -12.22
CA VAL A 900 0.66 13.03 -13.69
C VAL A 900 -0.65 13.24 -14.45
N HIS A 901 -1.67 12.44 -14.12
CA HIS A 901 -2.95 12.53 -14.83
C HIS A 901 -3.64 13.89 -14.62
N LYS A 902 -3.74 14.35 -13.39
CA LYS A 902 -4.38 15.63 -13.06
C LYS A 902 -3.59 16.82 -13.61
N CYS A 903 -2.27 16.81 -13.51
CA CYS A 903 -1.41 17.84 -14.10
C CYS A 903 -1.57 17.91 -15.60
N ALA A 904 -1.56 16.78 -16.30
CA ALA A 904 -1.79 16.71 -17.73
C ALA A 904 -3.19 17.25 -18.11
N THR A 905 -4.21 16.94 -17.34
CA THR A 905 -5.58 17.46 -17.57
C THR A 905 -5.65 18.97 -17.43
N ILE A 906 -5.06 19.54 -16.37
CA ILE A 906 -5.04 21.01 -16.15
C ILE A 906 -4.31 21.71 -17.30
N LEU A 907 -3.16 21.20 -17.70
CA LEU A 907 -2.40 21.77 -18.84
C LEU A 907 -3.17 21.69 -20.16
N GLN A 908 -3.85 20.58 -20.39
CA GLN A 908 -4.71 20.37 -21.57
C GLN A 908 -5.88 21.38 -21.59
N GLN A 909 -6.53 21.60 -20.46
CA GLN A 909 -7.63 22.56 -20.32
C GLN A 909 -7.15 24.00 -20.56
N LEU A 910 -6.00 24.38 -19.98
CA LEU A 910 -5.39 25.68 -20.23
C LEU A 910 -5.07 25.88 -21.71
N ALA A 911 -4.49 24.89 -22.35
CA ALA A 911 -4.17 24.92 -23.78
C ALA A 911 -5.45 25.07 -24.62
N ALA A 912 -6.51 24.38 -24.28
CA ALA A 912 -7.81 24.48 -24.93
C ALA A 912 -8.41 25.90 -24.79
N ILE A 913 -8.36 26.46 -23.59
CA ILE A 913 -8.85 27.83 -23.30
C ILE A 913 -8.05 28.87 -24.10
N CYS A 914 -6.73 28.79 -24.10
CA CYS A 914 -5.88 29.69 -24.87
C CYS A 914 -6.14 29.59 -26.40
N SER A 915 -6.29 28.39 -26.90
CA SER A 915 -6.62 28.14 -28.32
C SER A 915 -8.00 28.68 -28.72
N LEU A 916 -9.01 28.56 -27.85
CA LEU A 916 -10.35 29.10 -28.10
C LEU A 916 -10.41 30.63 -27.97
N SER A 917 -9.69 31.19 -27.00
CA SER A 917 -9.58 32.62 -26.78
C SER A 917 -9.06 33.36 -28.01
N GLU A 918 -8.15 32.74 -28.79
CA GLU A 918 -7.66 33.30 -30.05
C GLU A 918 -8.76 33.54 -31.12
N ARG A 919 -9.88 32.82 -30.99
CA ARG A 919 -11.03 32.95 -31.91
C ARG A 919 -12.05 34.01 -31.44
N THR A 920 -11.76 34.76 -30.38
CA THR A 920 -12.60 35.75 -29.75
C THR A 920 -11.89 37.10 -29.67
N SER A 921 -12.59 38.14 -29.23
CA SER A 921 -11.97 39.46 -28.99
C SER A 921 -10.97 39.46 -27.85
N TRP A 922 -10.99 38.41 -26.99
CA TRP A 922 -10.08 38.30 -25.84
C TRP A 922 -8.68 37.79 -26.22
N LYS A 923 -8.41 37.58 -27.52
CA LYS A 923 -7.06 37.22 -28.03
C LYS A 923 -5.95 38.13 -27.50
N VAL A 924 -6.26 39.43 -27.31
CA VAL A 924 -5.30 40.42 -26.81
C VAL A 924 -4.93 40.17 -25.33
N ILE A 925 -5.82 39.55 -24.56
CA ILE A 925 -5.67 39.31 -23.12
C ILE A 925 -5.06 37.91 -22.85
N LEU A 926 -5.53 36.94 -23.58
CA LEU A 926 -5.13 35.54 -23.44
C LEU A 926 -4.98 34.86 -24.81
N SER A 927 -3.79 34.34 -25.06
CA SER A 927 -3.44 33.72 -26.34
C SER A 927 -2.57 32.48 -26.14
N TRP A 928 -2.31 31.78 -27.22
CA TRP A 928 -1.34 30.67 -27.24
C TRP A 928 0.07 31.12 -26.82
N GLU A 929 0.46 32.33 -27.20
CA GLU A 929 1.73 32.95 -26.81
C GLU A 929 1.84 33.12 -25.29
N SER A 930 0.70 33.42 -24.63
CA SER A 930 0.66 33.51 -23.15
C SER A 930 1.03 32.18 -22.51
N LEU A 931 0.47 31.07 -22.99
CA LEU A 931 0.77 29.74 -22.48
C LEU A 931 2.25 29.34 -22.73
N GLN A 932 2.78 29.66 -23.90
CA GLN A 932 4.19 29.43 -24.21
C GLN A 932 5.12 30.22 -23.29
N GLY A 933 4.79 31.48 -23.04
CA GLY A 933 5.51 32.31 -22.10
C GLY A 933 5.51 31.77 -20.68
N TRP A 934 4.34 31.29 -20.21
CA TRP A 934 4.20 30.68 -18.87
C TRP A 934 4.99 29.41 -18.73
N LEU A 935 4.98 28.54 -19.74
CA LEU A 935 5.80 27.31 -19.75
C LEU A 935 7.30 27.63 -19.74
N HIS A 936 7.70 28.66 -20.51
CA HIS A 936 9.09 29.09 -20.53
C HIS A 936 9.54 29.62 -19.16
N SER A 937 8.73 30.49 -18.52
CA SER A 937 8.97 30.99 -17.16
C SER A 937 9.05 29.83 -16.14
N ALA A 938 8.15 28.87 -16.24
CA ALA A 938 8.13 27.72 -15.33
C ALA A 938 9.38 26.85 -15.44
N VAL A 939 9.84 26.58 -16.65
CA VAL A 939 11.07 25.79 -16.89
C VAL A 939 12.32 26.55 -16.46
N GLN A 940 12.38 27.85 -16.70
CA GLN A 940 13.51 28.71 -16.24
C GLN A 940 13.60 28.81 -14.72
N ALA A 941 12.47 28.70 -14.01
CA ALA A 941 12.42 28.72 -12.55
C ALA A 941 12.91 27.41 -11.92
N LEU A 942 13.05 26.31 -12.69
CA LEU A 942 13.57 25.07 -12.18
C LEU A 942 15.06 25.16 -11.85
N PRO A 943 15.53 24.56 -10.74
CA PRO A 943 16.95 24.57 -10.40
C PRO A 943 17.77 23.86 -11.49
N VAL A 944 18.76 24.55 -12.02
CA VAL A 944 19.63 24.09 -13.11
C VAL A 944 20.34 22.78 -12.78
N GLU A 945 20.56 22.53 -11.47
CA GLU A 945 21.23 21.33 -10.95
C GLU A 945 20.47 20.02 -11.23
N TYR A 946 19.16 20.12 -11.42
CA TYR A 946 18.28 18.96 -11.65
C TYR A 946 17.88 18.78 -13.11
N LEU A 947 18.19 19.74 -13.98
CA LEU A 947 17.96 19.64 -15.41
C LEU A 947 19.16 19.00 -16.10
N LYS A 948 18.90 18.12 -17.07
CA LYS A 948 19.95 17.59 -17.94
C LYS A 948 20.47 18.71 -18.86
N GLN A 949 21.71 18.62 -19.25
CA GLN A 949 22.32 19.62 -20.14
C GLN A 949 21.52 19.75 -21.46
N GLY A 950 21.02 20.94 -21.75
CA GLY A 950 20.15 21.20 -22.90
C GLY A 950 18.68 20.86 -22.75
N GLU A 951 18.26 20.32 -21.61
CA GLU A 951 16.86 19.95 -21.37
C GLU A 951 15.94 21.18 -21.32
N ALA A 952 16.37 22.27 -20.69
CA ALA A 952 15.61 23.51 -20.62
C ALA A 952 15.24 24.09 -21.99
N GLU A 953 16.10 23.91 -23.00
CA GLU A 953 15.87 24.40 -24.35
C GLU A 953 14.90 23.51 -25.15
N THR A 954 14.86 22.22 -24.85
CA THR A 954 14.05 21.23 -25.59
C THR A 954 12.67 20.97 -24.99
N LEU A 955 12.51 21.17 -23.67
CA LEU A 955 11.25 20.89 -22.95
C LEU A 955 10.09 21.74 -23.48
N VAL A 956 10.25 23.04 -23.59
CA VAL A 956 9.16 23.93 -23.98
C VAL A 956 8.63 23.60 -25.39
N PRO A 957 9.47 23.41 -26.44
CA PRO A 957 8.97 23.00 -27.75
C PRO A 957 8.21 21.68 -27.74
N ILE A 958 8.71 20.66 -27.03
CA ILE A 958 8.07 19.34 -26.92
C ILE A 958 6.70 19.44 -26.24
N TRP A 959 6.62 20.20 -25.15
CA TRP A 959 5.37 20.37 -24.43
C TRP A 959 4.36 21.17 -25.22
N VAL A 960 4.77 22.23 -25.91
CA VAL A 960 3.90 23.06 -26.76
C VAL A 960 3.30 22.25 -27.91
N GLU A 961 4.10 21.40 -28.55
CA GLU A 961 3.61 20.50 -29.60
C GLU A 961 2.57 19.49 -29.06
N ALA A 962 2.87 18.86 -27.91
CA ALA A 962 1.98 17.91 -27.27
C ALA A 962 0.65 18.59 -26.82
N LEU A 963 0.74 19.79 -26.28
CA LEU A 963 -0.41 20.58 -25.85
C LEU A 963 -1.31 21.02 -27.02
N GLY A 964 -0.74 21.30 -28.18
CA GLY A 964 -1.51 21.66 -29.37
C GLY A 964 -2.45 20.54 -29.83
N GLY A 965 -1.94 19.32 -29.88
CA GLY A 965 -2.76 18.14 -30.19
C GLY A 965 -3.78 17.82 -29.10
N ALA A 966 -3.37 17.92 -27.85
CA ALA A 966 -4.24 17.64 -26.71
C ALA A 966 -5.39 18.68 -26.56
N ALA A 967 -5.11 19.95 -26.85
CA ALA A 967 -6.12 21.00 -26.82
C ALA A 967 -7.24 20.76 -27.84
N SER A 968 -6.86 20.35 -29.05
CA SER A 968 -7.83 20.03 -30.11
C SER A 968 -8.73 18.87 -29.74
N ASP A 969 -8.15 17.79 -29.20
CA ASP A 969 -8.92 16.62 -28.73
C ASP A 969 -9.91 17.00 -27.61
N TYR A 970 -9.49 17.86 -26.70
CA TYR A 970 -10.35 18.29 -25.59
C TYR A 970 -11.55 19.13 -26.05
N VAL A 971 -11.32 20.09 -26.95
CA VAL A 971 -12.36 20.93 -27.53
C VAL A 971 -13.36 20.08 -28.30
N GLU A 972 -12.89 19.11 -29.07
CA GLU A 972 -13.73 18.23 -29.89
C GLU A 972 -14.59 17.33 -28.99
N SER A 973 -14.01 16.75 -27.93
CA SER A 973 -14.75 15.93 -26.99
C SER A 973 -15.87 16.73 -26.29
N LYS A 974 -15.60 17.95 -25.86
CA LYS A 974 -16.60 18.82 -25.22
C LYS A 974 -17.74 19.25 -26.17
N ARG A 975 -17.53 19.24 -27.47
CA ARG A 975 -18.57 19.52 -28.46
C ARG A 975 -19.47 18.31 -28.73
N CYS A 976 -18.91 17.09 -28.59
CA CYS A 976 -19.63 15.85 -28.89
C CYS A 976 -20.41 15.29 -27.68
N ASP A 977 -19.98 15.57 -26.45
CA ASP A 977 -20.53 14.96 -25.25
C ASP A 977 -21.55 15.85 -24.54
N GLY A 978 -22.82 15.47 -24.65
CA GLY A 978 -23.88 15.86 -23.71
C GLY A 978 -23.85 15.03 -22.40
N VAL A 979 -22.86 14.16 -22.18
CA VAL A 979 -22.74 13.27 -21.02
C VAL A 979 -21.34 13.38 -20.42
N GLN A 980 -21.31 13.81 -19.17
CA GLN A 980 -20.11 13.91 -18.34
C GLN A 980 -19.47 12.53 -18.14
N SER A 981 -18.30 12.29 -18.74
CA SER A 981 -17.38 11.25 -18.28
C SER A 981 -16.01 11.88 -18.00
N ASP A 982 -15.60 11.86 -16.76
CA ASP A 982 -14.31 12.39 -16.26
C ASP A 982 -13.06 11.76 -16.94
N TYR A 983 -13.23 10.65 -17.62
CA TYR A 983 -12.15 9.87 -18.24
C TYR A 983 -12.02 10.02 -19.76
N GLY A 984 -13.02 10.59 -20.44
CA GLY A 984 -13.09 10.63 -21.91
C GLY A 984 -12.01 11.49 -22.58
N HIS A 985 -11.58 12.55 -21.91
CA HIS A 985 -10.76 13.60 -22.52
C HIS A 985 -9.32 13.22 -22.82
N MET A 986 -8.74 12.30 -22.06
CA MET A 986 -7.37 11.81 -22.27
C MET A 986 -7.28 10.61 -23.22
N GLN A 987 -8.39 10.14 -23.79
CA GLN A 987 -8.41 9.00 -24.71
C GLN A 987 -8.03 9.38 -26.15
N GLY A 988 -8.10 10.65 -26.55
CA GLY A 988 -7.65 11.13 -27.84
C GLY A 988 -6.13 10.91 -28.05
N LYS A 989 -5.70 10.91 -29.29
CA LYS A 989 -4.28 10.71 -29.65
C LYS A 989 -3.39 11.80 -29.02
N GLY A 990 -3.81 13.06 -29.08
CA GLY A 990 -3.07 14.19 -28.49
C GLY A 990 -3.03 14.12 -26.96
N GLY A 991 -4.15 13.79 -26.31
CA GLY A 991 -4.19 13.60 -24.86
C GLY A 991 -3.26 12.51 -24.35
N ARG A 992 -3.17 11.38 -25.05
CA ARG A 992 -2.24 10.29 -24.74
C ARG A 992 -0.78 10.70 -24.91
N ILE A 993 -0.46 11.47 -25.96
CA ILE A 993 0.88 12.00 -26.17
C ILE A 993 1.26 12.96 -25.05
N LEU A 994 0.39 13.89 -24.69
CA LEU A 994 0.63 14.81 -23.58
C LEU A 994 0.86 14.07 -22.27
N LYS A 995 0.02 13.10 -21.94
CA LYS A 995 0.17 12.30 -20.72
C LYS A 995 1.50 11.56 -20.66
N ARG A 996 1.96 11.04 -21.82
CA ARG A 996 3.27 10.39 -21.92
C ARG A 996 4.40 11.39 -21.68
N VAL A 997 4.37 12.55 -22.32
CA VAL A 997 5.38 13.60 -22.15
C VAL A 997 5.46 14.08 -20.70
N VAL A 998 4.32 14.33 -20.05
CA VAL A 998 4.26 14.72 -18.64
C VAL A 998 4.78 13.62 -17.73
N ARG A 999 4.47 12.36 -18.03
CA ARG A 999 4.98 11.20 -17.29
C ARG A 999 6.49 11.05 -17.40
N GLU A 1000 7.04 11.16 -18.61
CA GLU A 1000 8.48 11.10 -18.86
C GLU A 1000 9.23 12.20 -18.11
N PHE A 1001 8.66 13.40 -18.06
CA PHE A 1001 9.21 14.48 -17.25
C PHE A 1001 9.22 14.14 -15.76
N ALA A 1002 8.10 13.70 -15.21
CA ALA A 1002 7.99 13.30 -13.80
C ALA A 1002 8.94 12.15 -13.45
N ASP A 1003 9.08 11.14 -14.32
CA ASP A 1003 10.01 10.02 -14.14
C ASP A 1003 11.47 10.47 -14.10
N ASN A 1004 11.85 11.38 -14.99
CA ASN A 1004 13.23 11.91 -15.06
C ASN A 1004 13.59 12.77 -13.83
N HIS A 1005 12.61 13.34 -13.15
CA HIS A 1005 12.81 14.27 -12.04
C HIS A 1005 12.35 13.73 -10.66
N ARG A 1006 12.25 12.40 -10.51
CA ARG A 1006 11.86 11.75 -9.24
C ARG A 1006 12.82 12.01 -8.09
N ASN A 1007 14.10 12.20 -8.39
CA ASN A 1007 15.15 12.37 -7.39
C ASN A 1007 15.38 13.84 -7.00
N VAL A 1008 14.57 14.75 -7.52
CA VAL A 1008 14.63 16.17 -7.10
C VAL A 1008 14.10 16.25 -5.67
N PRO A 1009 14.90 16.71 -4.70
CA PRO A 1009 14.40 16.87 -3.35
C PRO A 1009 13.30 17.94 -3.37
N ASN A 1010 12.25 17.71 -2.59
CA ASN A 1010 11.21 18.71 -2.40
C ASN A 1010 11.83 19.89 -1.68
N LEU A 1011 12.08 20.95 -2.42
CA LEU A 1011 12.59 22.20 -1.89
C LEU A 1011 11.47 22.83 -1.06
N THR A 1012 11.67 22.83 0.26
CA THR A 1012 10.81 23.52 1.23
C THR A 1012 10.83 25.02 1.02
#